data_e028f529685a87f29433a3533f71cff8
#
_entry.id   e028f529685a87f29433a3533f71cff8
#
_cell.length_a   1.000
_cell.length_b   1.000
_cell.length_c   1.000
_cell.angle_alpha   90.00
_cell.angle_beta   90.00
_cell.angle_gamma   90.00
#
_symmetry.space_group_name_H-M   'P 1'
#
loop_
_entity.id
_entity.type
_entity.pdbx_description
1 polymer ?
#
loop_
_entity_poly.entity_id
_entity_poly.type
_entity_poly.pdbx_seq_one_letter_code
_entity_poly.pdbx_strand_id
1 'polypeptide(L)'
;MRNLAPDPQVLEWMENGLRLPFTRAPAEYFEDNNKSCKENLEVARKKVRQWVEKGFVTEVKNRPHCCNPLSVSSRVDYLTGEEKFRPCLDLSRHVNPLLKVPEIKLEDLTVSEKLIQRNDFQVSWDLENCYFHVALAPEDRKYYGFSLPDLSGRPRFYQFNVMIYGLNIAAFVVTTLTKPLMAHLHKRGIRATIFIDDGRIVSSTSEEAWSHLKYALSTFEAAGWNIQHAKTSTCPVQKIYHMGYWCDSVTMTYSISEFKMRHIEEQIEKILHSPSWRLKDLAKIAGKCMAVVRAIGSMIPVMLRTTFILLAEEVTIGDINPYNKYVEPRPVVIRDLKFLMENLRRYEGQPVITDRVGYCLNRAIEEGDVIKAGKELGSGEDLWVSDSSNIKAVAYNVNRVGDEISIHEFSVSERELSSSARELIAVEVALKRLAAKIKEAGVYNIYWVTDSRVLTVWLQKGTKIPSVQERIVGIFRILHSIEAQIIPIWSPRENKLITMADECSKFRDSDDWGIDMKAIKVLENIFGQTFTCDMFANATNRRMNKFYSKVAAPGTSGINCFIQDWSTEYCYVCPPVNLIIDAVRYIERVPSRGVLLVPYWQRNPFWPVVTIDGFHLRPLFQKFHEFYPKIVTGQDLDSSAFRQGTRKRMLALEFDTKRKESSHIQDRCLLGKCGICSVK
;
A
#
# COMPACT_ATOMS: atom_id res chain seq x y z
N MET A 1 -4.27 31.69 -27.62
CA MET A 1 -3.00 30.91 -27.49
C MET A 1 -1.77 31.81 -27.45
N ARG A 2 -1.50 32.73 -28.42
CA ARG A 2 -0.29 33.59 -28.40
C ARG A 2 -0.08 34.34 -27.07
N ASN A 3 -1.15 34.84 -26.46
CA ASN A 3 -1.10 35.55 -25.17
C ASN A 3 -0.84 34.65 -23.95
N LEU A 4 -0.86 33.34 -24.11
CA LEU A 4 -0.55 32.37 -23.03
C LEU A 4 0.93 31.98 -22.98
N ALA A 5 1.77 32.67 -23.81
CA ALA A 5 3.21 32.46 -23.94
C ALA A 5 3.58 30.96 -24.09
N PRO A 6 3.06 30.29 -25.10
CA PRO A 6 3.36 28.90 -25.33
C PRO A 6 4.81 28.70 -25.77
N ASP A 7 5.29 27.49 -25.67
CA ASP A 7 6.53 27.03 -26.28
C ASP A 7 6.57 27.45 -27.78
N PRO A 8 7.68 27.93 -28.31
CA PRO A 8 7.83 28.24 -29.73
C PRO A 8 7.39 27.15 -30.68
N GLN A 9 7.60 25.90 -30.29
CA GLN A 9 7.15 24.71 -31.02
C GLN A 9 5.62 24.67 -31.17
N VAL A 10 4.88 25.05 -30.12
CA VAL A 10 3.40 25.12 -30.15
C VAL A 10 2.94 26.17 -31.17
N LEU A 11 3.59 27.35 -31.20
CA LEU A 11 3.28 28.40 -32.18
C LEU A 11 3.55 27.91 -33.60
N GLU A 12 4.67 27.25 -33.82
CA GLU A 12 5.03 26.69 -35.13
C GLU A 12 3.97 25.70 -35.63
N TRP A 13 3.54 24.79 -34.76
CA TRP A 13 2.48 23.79 -35.14
C TRP A 13 1.14 24.48 -35.45
N MET A 14 0.82 25.56 -34.77
CA MET A 14 -0.44 26.28 -35.00
C MET A 14 -0.39 27.12 -36.31
N GLU A 15 0.75 27.65 -36.69
CA GLU A 15 0.90 28.50 -37.86
C GLU A 15 1.15 27.71 -39.14
N ASN A 16 2.00 26.68 -39.06
CA ASN A 16 2.49 25.94 -40.23
C ASN A 16 1.96 24.51 -40.34
N GLY A 17 1.19 24.07 -39.33
CA GLY A 17 0.80 22.67 -39.17
C GLY A 17 1.88 21.80 -38.51
N LEU A 18 1.46 20.65 -38.03
CA LEU A 18 2.35 19.68 -37.40
C LEU A 18 3.27 19.03 -38.43
N ARG A 19 4.57 19.27 -38.32
CA ARG A 19 5.60 18.49 -39.01
C ARG A 19 5.89 17.23 -38.22
N LEU A 20 5.97 16.11 -38.96
CA LEU A 20 6.23 14.82 -38.36
C LEU A 20 7.73 14.63 -38.14
N PRO A 21 8.16 14.26 -36.91
CA PRO A 21 9.57 14.10 -36.59
C PRO A 21 10.10 12.75 -37.11
N PHE A 22 10.13 12.60 -38.42
CA PHE A 22 10.67 11.42 -39.05
C PHE A 22 12.18 11.30 -38.85
N THR A 23 12.66 10.11 -38.48
CA THR A 23 14.09 9.74 -38.48
C THR A 23 14.58 9.54 -39.92
N ARG A 24 13.71 9.08 -40.80
CA ARG A 24 13.86 8.98 -42.25
C ARG A 24 12.49 9.00 -42.91
N ALA A 25 12.37 9.58 -44.09
CA ALA A 25 11.10 9.61 -44.83
C ALA A 25 10.62 8.16 -45.13
N PRO A 26 9.32 7.86 -44.93
CA PRO A 26 8.73 6.59 -45.37
C PRO A 26 8.89 6.40 -46.87
N ALA A 27 9.21 5.17 -47.28
CA ALA A 27 9.19 4.80 -48.69
C ALA A 27 7.74 4.77 -49.23
N GLU A 28 7.61 4.84 -50.55
CA GLU A 28 6.30 4.68 -51.17
C GLU A 28 5.76 3.24 -50.98
N TYR A 29 4.49 3.10 -50.55
CA TYR A 29 3.84 1.80 -50.40
C TYR A 29 2.33 1.86 -50.55
N PHE A 30 1.74 0.71 -50.77
CA PHE A 30 0.30 0.47 -50.78
C PHE A 30 -0.02 -0.77 -49.95
N GLU A 31 -0.91 -0.60 -48.98
CA GLU A 31 -1.51 -1.73 -48.25
C GLU A 31 -3.06 -1.64 -48.34
N ASP A 32 -3.67 -2.80 -48.51
CA ASP A 32 -5.12 -2.93 -48.52
C ASP A 32 -5.69 -2.88 -47.10
N ASN A 33 -6.96 -2.50 -46.97
CA ASN A 33 -7.65 -2.35 -45.71
C ASN A 33 -7.65 -3.64 -44.87
N ASN A 34 -7.52 -3.48 -43.56
CA ASN A 34 -7.58 -4.58 -42.62
C ASN A 34 -8.96 -5.28 -42.65
N LYS A 35 -8.97 -6.55 -42.23
CA LYS A 35 -10.20 -7.39 -42.21
C LYS A 35 -11.36 -6.70 -41.50
N SER A 36 -11.12 -6.04 -40.36
CA SER A 36 -12.15 -5.33 -39.61
C SER A 36 -12.81 -4.17 -40.37
N CYS A 37 -12.07 -3.48 -41.24
CA CYS A 37 -12.62 -2.48 -42.13
C CYS A 37 -13.48 -3.09 -43.26
N LYS A 38 -13.00 -4.21 -43.87
CA LYS A 38 -13.72 -4.93 -44.93
C LYS A 38 -15.07 -5.49 -44.43
N GLU A 39 -15.09 -5.98 -43.17
CA GLU A 39 -16.32 -6.48 -42.52
C GLU A 39 -17.30 -5.35 -42.13
N ASN A 40 -16.79 -4.11 -41.93
CA ASN A 40 -17.60 -2.95 -41.53
C ASN A 40 -17.51 -1.80 -42.55
N LEU A 41 -17.55 -2.13 -43.84
CA LEU A 41 -17.27 -1.20 -44.92
C LEU A 41 -18.26 -0.02 -44.96
N GLU A 42 -19.55 -0.23 -44.68
CA GLU A 42 -20.55 0.82 -44.64
C GLU A 42 -20.30 1.84 -43.53
N VAL A 43 -19.86 1.35 -42.36
CA VAL A 43 -19.46 2.23 -41.25
C VAL A 43 -18.26 3.09 -41.66
N ALA A 44 -17.27 2.48 -42.32
CA ALA A 44 -16.10 3.18 -42.82
C ALA A 44 -16.47 4.25 -43.83
N ARG A 45 -17.32 3.89 -44.84
CA ARG A 45 -17.81 4.82 -45.90
C ARG A 45 -18.58 6.00 -45.31
N LYS A 46 -19.50 5.74 -44.38
CA LYS A 46 -20.25 6.80 -43.68
C LYS A 46 -19.33 7.77 -42.97
N LYS A 47 -18.32 7.24 -42.28
CA LYS A 47 -17.39 8.06 -41.51
C LYS A 47 -16.42 8.86 -42.40
N VAL A 48 -15.91 8.25 -43.46
CA VAL A 48 -15.06 8.95 -44.44
C VAL A 48 -15.81 10.09 -45.12
N ARG A 49 -17.08 9.91 -45.53
CA ARG A 49 -17.92 11.01 -46.05
C ARG A 49 -17.99 12.18 -45.05
N GLN A 50 -18.30 11.90 -43.79
CA GLN A 50 -18.31 12.94 -42.73
C GLN A 50 -16.96 13.64 -42.59
N TRP A 51 -15.86 12.92 -42.71
CA TRP A 51 -14.51 13.52 -42.64
C TRP A 51 -14.22 14.41 -43.87
N VAL A 52 -14.68 14.03 -45.05
CA VAL A 52 -14.54 14.86 -46.24
C VAL A 52 -15.39 16.13 -46.12
N GLU A 53 -16.66 16.02 -45.70
CA GLU A 53 -17.57 17.15 -45.46
C GLU A 53 -17.00 18.14 -44.42
N LYS A 54 -16.33 17.65 -43.39
CA LYS A 54 -15.67 18.48 -42.36
C LYS A 54 -14.29 18.99 -42.78
N GLY A 55 -13.79 18.64 -43.96
CA GLY A 55 -12.46 19.05 -44.44
C GLY A 55 -11.28 18.35 -43.75
N PHE A 56 -11.53 17.34 -42.94
CA PHE A 56 -10.47 16.55 -42.30
C PHE A 56 -9.70 15.66 -43.26
N VAL A 57 -10.36 15.28 -44.34
CA VAL A 57 -9.86 14.41 -45.41
C VAL A 57 -10.15 15.02 -46.76
N THR A 58 -9.19 14.90 -47.67
CA THR A 58 -9.38 15.28 -49.11
C THR A 58 -9.36 14.01 -49.96
N GLU A 59 -10.33 13.87 -50.88
CA GLU A 59 -10.26 12.89 -51.94
C GLU A 59 -9.23 13.33 -53.00
N VAL A 60 -8.33 12.43 -53.36
CA VAL A 60 -7.24 12.70 -54.31
C VAL A 60 -7.36 11.80 -55.54
N LYS A 61 -7.01 12.34 -56.71
CA LYS A 61 -7.08 11.60 -57.98
C LYS A 61 -6.05 10.49 -58.08
N ASN A 62 -4.84 10.77 -57.61
CA ASN A 62 -3.70 9.84 -57.67
C ASN A 62 -3.52 9.15 -56.32
N ARG A 63 -2.95 7.94 -56.36
CA ARG A 63 -2.56 7.20 -55.16
C ARG A 63 -1.59 8.04 -54.29
N PRO A 64 -1.86 8.23 -53.00
CA PRO A 64 -0.93 8.89 -52.07
C PRO A 64 0.40 8.13 -51.99
N HIS A 65 1.49 8.83 -51.65
CA HIS A 65 2.82 8.25 -51.46
C HIS A 65 2.79 7.06 -50.49
N CYS A 66 2.12 7.23 -49.33
CA CYS A 66 1.84 6.13 -48.43
C CYS A 66 0.30 5.87 -48.43
N CYS A 67 -0.10 4.67 -48.78
CA CYS A 67 -1.49 4.23 -48.71
C CYS A 67 -1.62 3.19 -47.58
N ASN A 68 -2.11 3.65 -46.43
CA ASN A 68 -2.21 2.88 -45.19
C ASN A 68 -3.54 2.14 -45.09
N PRO A 69 -3.59 0.98 -44.44
CA PRO A 69 -4.85 0.27 -44.24
C PRO A 69 -5.73 1.02 -43.20
N LEU A 70 -7.03 1.02 -43.46
CA LEU A 70 -8.04 1.35 -42.45
C LEU A 70 -8.42 0.11 -41.65
N SER A 71 -8.57 0.31 -40.35
CA SER A 71 -9.18 -0.63 -39.42
C SER A 71 -10.45 -0.03 -38.85
N VAL A 72 -11.45 -0.86 -38.53
CA VAL A 72 -12.61 -0.44 -37.74
C VAL A 72 -12.52 -1.16 -36.38
N SER A 73 -12.30 -0.40 -35.34
CA SER A 73 -12.34 -0.91 -33.98
C SER A 73 -13.72 -0.71 -33.39
N SER A 74 -14.22 -1.71 -32.64
CA SER A 74 -15.42 -1.57 -31.82
C SER A 74 -15.02 -1.39 -30.36
N ARG A 75 -15.75 -0.54 -29.65
CA ARG A 75 -15.61 -0.33 -28.21
C ARG A 75 -16.98 -0.24 -27.56
N VAL A 76 -17.19 -1.03 -26.54
CA VAL A 76 -18.39 -0.93 -25.70
C VAL A 76 -18.24 0.25 -24.74
N ASP A 77 -19.25 1.10 -24.70
CA ASP A 77 -19.38 2.15 -23.70
C ASP A 77 -19.87 1.52 -22.40
N TYR A 78 -19.05 1.51 -21.36
CA TYR A 78 -19.34 0.85 -20.09
C TYR A 78 -20.38 1.56 -19.22
N LEU A 79 -20.87 2.75 -19.63
CA LEU A 79 -22.02 3.40 -18.99
C LEU A 79 -23.34 3.04 -19.64
N THR A 80 -23.38 3.03 -20.98
CA THR A 80 -24.61 2.82 -21.75
C THR A 80 -24.77 1.41 -22.30
N GLY A 81 -23.68 0.62 -22.35
CA GLY A 81 -23.67 -0.69 -23.00
C GLY A 81 -23.62 -0.63 -24.51
N GLU A 82 -23.65 0.56 -25.15
CA GLU A 82 -23.64 0.73 -26.59
C GLU A 82 -22.27 0.38 -27.20
N GLU A 83 -22.32 -0.32 -28.33
CA GLU A 83 -21.11 -0.60 -29.11
C GLU A 83 -20.87 0.54 -30.10
N LYS A 84 -19.72 1.21 -29.98
CA LYS A 84 -19.27 2.32 -30.82
C LYS A 84 -18.17 1.88 -31.77
N PHE A 85 -18.35 2.09 -33.04
CA PHE A 85 -17.39 1.77 -34.09
C PHE A 85 -16.53 3.00 -34.43
N ARG A 86 -15.21 2.81 -34.47
CA ARG A 86 -14.24 3.87 -34.80
C ARG A 86 -13.30 3.41 -35.90
N PRO A 87 -13.41 3.95 -37.12
CA PRO A 87 -12.38 3.76 -38.12
C PRO A 87 -11.09 4.46 -37.71
N CYS A 88 -9.97 3.75 -37.81
CA CYS A 88 -8.63 4.22 -37.47
C CYS A 88 -7.68 3.91 -38.62
N LEU A 89 -6.72 4.80 -38.88
CA LEU A 89 -5.65 4.54 -39.82
C LEU A 89 -4.57 3.69 -39.17
N ASP A 90 -4.20 2.57 -39.76
CA ASP A 90 -3.16 1.71 -39.25
C ASP A 90 -1.79 2.16 -39.76
N LEU A 91 -1.09 2.92 -38.94
CA LEU A 91 0.24 3.46 -39.20
C LEU A 91 1.36 2.61 -38.58
N SER A 92 1.02 1.50 -37.94
CA SER A 92 1.93 0.73 -37.09
C SER A 92 3.12 0.10 -37.83
N ARG A 93 2.96 -0.17 -39.15
CA ARG A 93 3.95 -0.91 -39.93
C ARG A 93 5.00 -0.02 -40.60
N HIS A 94 4.58 1.13 -41.14
CA HIS A 94 5.42 1.91 -42.06
C HIS A 94 5.68 3.34 -41.61
N VAL A 95 4.74 4.00 -40.93
CA VAL A 95 4.85 5.39 -40.51
C VAL A 95 5.35 5.51 -39.06
N ASN A 96 4.64 4.92 -38.11
CA ASN A 96 4.98 5.01 -36.69
C ASN A 96 6.40 4.55 -36.32
N PRO A 97 6.96 3.45 -36.92
CA PRO A 97 8.32 3.01 -36.62
C PRO A 97 9.41 3.98 -37.05
N LEU A 98 9.07 4.91 -37.94
CA LEU A 98 10.01 5.92 -38.47
C LEU A 98 9.91 7.27 -37.75
N LEU A 99 9.00 7.41 -36.78
CA LEU A 99 8.82 8.62 -36.00
C LEU A 99 9.65 8.59 -34.71
N LYS A 100 10.28 9.72 -34.39
CA LYS A 100 10.86 9.94 -33.08
C LYS A 100 9.76 10.36 -32.12
N VAL A 101 9.40 9.44 -31.20
CA VAL A 101 8.35 9.68 -30.21
C VAL A 101 8.97 10.20 -28.93
N PRO A 102 8.66 11.44 -28.49
CA PRO A 102 9.10 11.95 -27.21
C PRO A 102 8.41 11.19 -26.06
N GLU A 103 9.12 11.01 -24.94
CA GLU A 103 8.51 10.53 -23.72
C GLU A 103 7.52 11.54 -23.16
N ILE A 104 6.35 11.06 -22.74
CA ILE A 104 5.30 11.89 -22.13
C ILE A 104 4.75 11.21 -20.89
N LYS A 105 4.55 12.02 -19.85
CA LYS A 105 3.80 11.63 -18.65
C LYS A 105 2.43 12.31 -18.72
N LEU A 106 1.40 11.51 -18.91
CA LEU A 106 0.01 11.98 -18.92
C LEU A 106 -0.49 12.21 -17.49
N GLU A 107 -1.44 13.14 -17.33
CA GLU A 107 -2.15 13.41 -16.09
C GLU A 107 -3.22 12.34 -15.85
N ASP A 108 -2.80 11.16 -15.42
CA ASP A 108 -3.69 10.05 -15.12
C ASP A 108 -4.43 10.24 -13.78
N LEU A 109 -5.20 9.23 -13.37
CA LEU A 109 -5.91 9.26 -12.09
C LEU A 109 -4.98 9.48 -10.88
N THR A 110 -3.70 9.10 -10.95
CA THR A 110 -2.73 9.34 -9.87
C THR A 110 -2.49 10.83 -9.62
N VAL A 111 -2.53 11.64 -10.68
CA VAL A 111 -2.42 13.10 -10.56
C VAL A 111 -3.74 13.68 -10.05
N SER A 112 -4.86 13.23 -10.63
CA SER A 112 -6.20 13.68 -10.27
C SER A 112 -6.55 13.40 -8.79
N GLU A 113 -6.10 12.27 -8.26
CA GLU A 113 -6.25 11.89 -6.84
C GLU A 113 -5.61 12.89 -5.87
N LYS A 114 -4.50 13.50 -6.25
CA LYS A 114 -3.79 14.47 -5.41
C LYS A 114 -4.52 15.81 -5.28
N LEU A 115 -5.49 16.06 -6.13
CA LEU A 115 -6.24 17.33 -6.16
C LEU A 115 -7.57 17.26 -5.43
N ILE A 116 -8.19 16.07 -5.35
CA ILE A 116 -9.50 15.92 -4.71
C ILE A 116 -9.38 15.95 -3.20
N GLN A 117 -10.37 16.57 -2.56
CA GLN A 117 -10.55 16.60 -1.11
C GLN A 117 -11.94 16.05 -0.76
N ARG A 118 -12.10 15.62 0.49
CA ARG A 118 -13.40 15.13 0.99
C ARG A 118 -14.48 16.20 0.81
N ASN A 119 -15.63 15.76 0.33
CA ASN A 119 -16.81 16.57 0.03
C ASN A 119 -16.65 17.59 -1.13
N ASP A 120 -15.56 17.51 -1.90
CA ASP A 120 -15.42 18.36 -3.10
C ASP A 120 -16.54 18.11 -4.10
N PHE A 121 -16.95 19.19 -4.77
CA PHE A 121 -17.79 19.14 -5.95
C PHE A 121 -16.94 19.00 -7.19
N GLN A 122 -17.39 18.19 -8.14
CA GLN A 122 -16.66 17.76 -9.32
C GLN A 122 -17.45 18.05 -10.59
N VAL A 123 -16.74 18.47 -11.62
CA VAL A 123 -17.25 18.65 -12.97
C VAL A 123 -16.24 18.14 -13.98
N SER A 124 -16.70 17.71 -15.15
CA SER A 124 -15.85 17.25 -16.26
C SER A 124 -16.24 17.87 -17.58
N TRP A 125 -15.30 17.89 -18.51
CA TRP A 125 -15.51 18.27 -19.91
C TRP A 125 -14.73 17.35 -20.83
N ASP A 126 -15.18 17.22 -22.09
CA ASP A 126 -14.57 16.38 -23.12
C ASP A 126 -14.31 17.22 -24.37
N LEU A 127 -13.14 17.10 -24.99
CA LEU A 127 -12.80 17.80 -26.24
C LEU A 127 -13.29 16.99 -27.42
N GLU A 128 -14.17 17.59 -28.26
CA GLU A 128 -14.70 16.91 -29.44
C GLU A 128 -13.61 16.64 -30.47
N ASN A 129 -13.34 15.37 -30.80
CA ASN A 129 -12.37 14.95 -31.82
C ASN A 129 -10.99 15.60 -31.64
N CYS A 130 -10.44 15.63 -30.44
CA CYS A 130 -9.26 16.42 -30.04
C CYS A 130 -8.08 16.34 -31.03
N TYR A 131 -7.80 15.16 -31.61
CA TYR A 131 -6.70 15.03 -32.57
C TYR A 131 -6.96 15.79 -33.89
N PHE A 132 -8.20 15.90 -34.32
CA PHE A 132 -8.56 16.56 -35.59
C PHE A 132 -8.45 18.09 -35.56
N HIS A 133 -8.18 18.69 -34.39
CA HIS A 133 -7.89 20.11 -34.29
C HIS A 133 -6.47 20.47 -34.75
N VAL A 134 -5.60 19.49 -34.92
CA VAL A 134 -4.20 19.71 -35.28
C VAL A 134 -4.03 19.47 -36.77
N ALA A 135 -3.82 20.55 -37.54
CA ALA A 135 -3.50 20.45 -38.94
C ALA A 135 -2.14 19.82 -39.17
N LEU A 136 -2.02 18.95 -40.18
CA LEU A 136 -0.73 18.44 -40.66
C LEU A 136 -0.08 19.42 -41.62
N ALA A 137 1.24 19.58 -41.54
CA ALA A 137 2.00 20.32 -42.52
C ALA A 137 1.72 19.77 -43.95
N PRO A 138 1.47 20.61 -44.95
CA PRO A 138 1.07 20.14 -46.29
C PRO A 138 2.01 19.10 -46.90
N GLU A 139 3.29 19.20 -46.63
CA GLU A 139 4.33 18.28 -47.15
C GLU A 139 4.24 16.89 -46.59
N ASP A 140 3.67 16.73 -45.36
CA ASP A 140 3.58 15.46 -44.66
C ASP A 140 2.27 14.73 -44.90
N ARG A 141 1.25 15.40 -45.44
CA ARG A 141 -0.08 14.79 -45.72
C ARG A 141 0.00 13.56 -46.63
N LYS A 142 0.96 13.54 -47.55
CA LYS A 142 1.19 12.41 -48.49
C LYS A 142 1.48 11.06 -47.78
N TYR A 143 1.93 11.12 -46.52
CA TYR A 143 2.17 9.91 -45.68
C TYR A 143 0.92 9.40 -44.96
N TYR A 144 -0.21 10.16 -45.04
CA TYR A 144 -1.48 9.85 -44.36
C TYR A 144 -2.59 9.52 -45.34
N GLY A 145 -2.21 8.90 -46.44
CA GLY A 145 -3.17 8.39 -47.41
C GLY A 145 -3.79 7.05 -47.02
N PHE A 146 -4.98 6.78 -47.59
CA PHE A 146 -5.66 5.49 -47.54
C PHE A 146 -6.53 5.32 -48.76
N SER A 147 -7.00 4.07 -49.00
CA SER A 147 -7.96 3.78 -50.04
C SER A 147 -9.26 3.23 -49.44
N LEU A 148 -10.39 3.54 -50.12
CA LEU A 148 -11.67 2.91 -49.76
C LEU A 148 -12.43 2.64 -51.04
N PRO A 149 -12.96 1.40 -51.27
CA PRO A 149 -13.69 1.10 -52.46
C PRO A 149 -15.04 1.84 -52.49
N ASP A 150 -15.40 2.39 -53.65
CA ASP A 150 -16.72 2.95 -53.89
C ASP A 150 -17.80 1.83 -54.01
N LEU A 151 -19.03 2.21 -54.30
CA LEU A 151 -20.12 1.25 -54.42
C LEU A 151 -19.96 0.25 -55.58
N SER A 152 -19.13 0.58 -56.60
CA SER A 152 -18.80 -0.30 -57.72
C SER A 152 -17.57 -1.18 -57.43
N GLY A 153 -16.95 -1.05 -56.27
CA GLY A 153 -15.74 -1.78 -55.87
C GLY A 153 -14.44 -1.13 -56.37
N ARG A 154 -14.50 0.04 -57.03
CA ARG A 154 -13.29 0.76 -57.49
C ARG A 154 -12.62 1.49 -56.35
N PRO A 155 -11.27 1.42 -56.21
CA PRO A 155 -10.57 2.12 -55.16
C PRO A 155 -10.65 3.65 -55.36
N ARG A 156 -11.06 4.35 -54.31
CA ARG A 156 -10.94 5.80 -54.18
C ARG A 156 -9.83 6.10 -53.20
N PHE A 157 -9.06 7.14 -53.46
CA PHE A 157 -7.91 7.53 -52.65
C PHE A 157 -8.23 8.79 -51.86
N TYR A 158 -7.77 8.80 -50.64
CA TYR A 158 -8.01 9.86 -49.67
C TYR A 158 -6.74 10.19 -48.92
N GLN A 159 -6.66 11.41 -48.42
CA GLN A 159 -5.53 11.92 -47.70
C GLN A 159 -5.98 12.78 -46.51
N PHE A 160 -5.47 12.51 -45.31
CA PHE A 160 -5.79 13.31 -44.15
C PHE A 160 -5.09 14.67 -44.20
N ASN A 161 -5.80 15.74 -43.82
CA ASN A 161 -5.31 17.10 -43.68
C ASN A 161 -4.95 17.40 -42.22
N VAL A 162 -5.41 16.58 -41.28
CA VAL A 162 -5.30 16.76 -39.82
C VAL A 162 -4.70 15.51 -39.17
N MET A 163 -4.24 15.66 -37.97
CA MET A 163 -3.77 14.55 -37.14
C MET A 163 -4.93 13.61 -36.78
N ILE A 164 -4.65 12.32 -36.67
CA ILE A 164 -5.68 11.27 -36.56
C ILE A 164 -5.37 10.26 -35.47
N TYR A 165 -6.36 9.42 -35.16
CA TYR A 165 -6.20 8.21 -34.36
C TYR A 165 -5.29 7.20 -35.05
N GLY A 166 -4.32 6.62 -34.29
CA GLY A 166 -3.34 5.66 -34.79
C GLY A 166 -1.92 6.22 -34.91
N LEU A 167 -1.76 7.55 -34.82
CA LEU A 167 -0.46 8.18 -34.77
C LEU A 167 0.14 8.08 -33.37
N ASN A 168 1.35 7.55 -33.24
CA ASN A 168 1.97 7.28 -31.94
C ASN A 168 2.41 8.56 -31.17
N ILE A 169 2.62 9.70 -31.85
CA ILE A 169 2.93 11.00 -31.21
C ILE A 169 1.66 11.82 -30.87
N ALA A 170 0.48 11.37 -31.22
CA ALA A 170 -0.75 12.18 -31.12
C ALA A 170 -1.03 12.64 -29.68
N ALA A 171 -0.89 11.76 -28.70
CA ALA A 171 -1.07 12.11 -27.29
C ALA A 171 -0.06 13.16 -26.82
N PHE A 172 1.20 13.06 -27.24
CA PHE A 172 2.23 14.06 -26.94
C PHE A 172 1.86 15.43 -27.49
N VAL A 173 1.43 15.48 -28.74
CA VAL A 173 1.06 16.75 -29.42
C VAL A 173 -0.11 17.44 -28.72
N VAL A 174 -1.22 16.70 -28.48
CA VAL A 174 -2.39 17.28 -27.80
C VAL A 174 -2.04 17.75 -26.38
N THR A 175 -1.33 16.92 -25.61
CA THR A 175 -0.93 17.32 -24.26
C THR A 175 -0.01 18.54 -24.28
N THR A 176 0.89 18.67 -25.26
CA THR A 176 1.76 19.84 -25.41
C THR A 176 0.95 21.09 -25.76
N LEU A 177 -0.07 20.97 -26.62
CA LEU A 177 -0.97 22.08 -26.98
C LEU A 177 -1.89 22.50 -25.82
N THR A 178 -2.33 21.58 -24.97
CA THR A 178 -3.21 21.89 -23.83
C THR A 178 -2.48 22.40 -22.60
N LYS A 179 -1.17 22.11 -22.45
CA LYS A 179 -0.37 22.58 -21.30
C LYS A 179 -0.48 24.07 -20.98
N PRO A 180 -0.38 25.02 -21.95
CA PRO A 180 -0.51 26.44 -21.65
C PRO A 180 -1.90 26.81 -21.11
N LEU A 181 -2.96 26.12 -21.57
CA LEU A 181 -4.33 26.32 -21.12
C LEU A 181 -4.48 25.81 -19.68
N MET A 182 -3.98 24.61 -19.37
CA MET A 182 -3.99 24.08 -18.03
C MET A 182 -3.19 24.95 -17.06
N ALA A 183 -2.00 25.41 -17.46
CA ALA A 183 -1.20 26.35 -16.67
C ALA A 183 -1.95 27.65 -16.39
N HIS A 184 -2.74 28.14 -17.34
CA HIS A 184 -3.58 29.33 -17.17
C HIS A 184 -4.70 29.10 -16.13
N LEU A 185 -5.35 27.92 -16.14
CA LEU A 185 -6.32 27.55 -15.11
C LEU A 185 -5.66 27.42 -13.73
N HIS A 186 -4.51 26.75 -13.65
CA HIS A 186 -3.79 26.54 -12.38
C HIS A 186 -3.32 27.85 -11.74
N LYS A 187 -2.85 28.85 -12.56
CA LYS A 187 -2.48 30.19 -12.07
C LYS A 187 -3.65 30.93 -11.42
N ARG A 188 -4.90 30.54 -11.69
CA ARG A 188 -6.10 31.09 -11.06
C ARG A 188 -6.57 30.27 -9.86
N GLY A 189 -5.78 29.30 -9.42
CA GLY A 189 -6.11 28.43 -8.29
C GLY A 189 -7.14 27.32 -8.63
N ILE A 190 -7.48 27.12 -9.91
CA ILE A 190 -8.42 26.10 -10.33
C ILE A 190 -7.73 24.73 -10.26
N ARG A 191 -8.24 23.84 -9.43
CA ARG A 191 -7.77 22.45 -9.29
C ARG A 191 -8.31 21.60 -10.44
N ALA A 192 -7.58 21.53 -11.55
CA ALA A 192 -7.98 20.86 -12.77
C ALA A 192 -6.91 19.88 -13.26
N THR A 193 -7.34 18.82 -13.94
CA THR A 193 -6.51 17.87 -14.69
C THR A 193 -7.12 17.62 -16.06
N ILE A 194 -6.30 17.22 -17.03
CA ILE A 194 -6.75 16.77 -18.34
C ILE A 194 -5.98 15.53 -18.79
N PHE A 195 -6.71 14.47 -19.12
CA PHE A 195 -6.13 13.26 -19.72
C PHE A 195 -6.48 13.23 -21.21
N ILE A 196 -5.59 13.79 -22.03
CA ILE A 196 -5.75 13.97 -23.50
C ILE A 196 -6.96 14.87 -23.79
N ASP A 197 -8.19 14.30 -23.87
CA ASP A 197 -9.45 14.98 -24.20
C ASP A 197 -10.41 15.08 -23.00
N ASP A 198 -10.18 14.32 -21.94
CA ASP A 198 -11.08 14.20 -20.80
C ASP A 198 -10.59 15.04 -19.63
N GLY A 199 -11.21 16.19 -19.42
CA GLY A 199 -10.87 17.17 -18.39
C GLY A 199 -11.73 17.03 -17.13
N ARG A 200 -11.17 17.35 -15.95
CA ARG A 200 -11.86 17.32 -14.66
C ARG A 200 -11.45 18.50 -13.80
N ILE A 201 -12.41 19.11 -13.10
CA ILE A 201 -12.21 20.13 -12.07
C ILE A 201 -12.79 19.63 -10.76
N VAL A 202 -12.11 19.94 -9.66
CA VAL A 202 -12.57 19.73 -8.28
C VAL A 202 -12.56 21.06 -7.54
N SER A 203 -13.60 21.35 -6.75
CA SER A 203 -13.76 22.60 -6.00
C SER A 203 -14.48 22.34 -4.69
N SER A 204 -14.32 23.24 -3.72
CA SER A 204 -14.88 23.08 -2.37
C SER A 204 -16.38 23.30 -2.32
N THR A 205 -16.93 24.10 -3.25
CA THR A 205 -18.37 24.36 -3.36
C THR A 205 -18.91 24.12 -4.76
N SER A 206 -20.21 23.93 -4.85
CA SER A 206 -20.92 23.74 -6.13
C SER A 206 -20.80 24.97 -7.03
N GLU A 207 -20.89 26.16 -6.45
CA GLU A 207 -20.82 27.44 -7.15
C GLU A 207 -19.43 27.66 -7.76
N GLU A 208 -18.38 27.36 -6.98
CA GLU A 208 -17.00 27.43 -7.48
C GLU A 208 -16.78 26.44 -8.62
N ALA A 209 -17.19 25.18 -8.46
CA ALA A 209 -17.05 24.16 -9.49
C ALA A 209 -17.70 24.58 -10.81
N TRP A 210 -18.92 25.14 -10.70
CA TRP A 210 -19.65 25.64 -11.86
C TRP A 210 -18.98 26.85 -12.51
N SER A 211 -18.53 27.80 -11.73
CA SER A 211 -17.78 28.99 -12.21
C SER A 211 -16.48 28.57 -12.89
N HIS A 212 -15.72 27.67 -12.27
CA HIS A 212 -14.47 27.15 -12.80
C HIS A 212 -14.68 26.40 -14.12
N LEU A 213 -15.75 25.58 -14.23
CA LEU A 213 -16.08 24.88 -15.48
C LEU A 213 -16.35 25.88 -16.61
N LYS A 214 -17.25 26.88 -16.39
CA LYS A 214 -17.56 27.90 -17.39
C LYS A 214 -16.30 28.61 -17.86
N TYR A 215 -15.42 28.94 -16.91
CA TYR A 215 -14.16 29.59 -17.24
C TYR A 215 -13.23 28.69 -18.04
N ALA A 216 -13.12 27.41 -17.69
CA ALA A 216 -12.34 26.44 -18.44
C ALA A 216 -12.86 26.28 -19.88
N LEU A 217 -14.18 26.07 -20.04
CA LEU A 217 -14.80 25.93 -21.35
C LEU A 217 -14.52 27.15 -22.24
N SER A 218 -14.78 28.36 -21.74
CA SER A 218 -14.51 29.60 -22.49
C SER A 218 -13.02 29.75 -22.86
N THR A 219 -12.11 29.31 -21.99
CA THR A 219 -10.66 29.33 -22.26
C THR A 219 -10.27 28.39 -23.38
N PHE A 220 -10.80 27.16 -23.37
CA PHE A 220 -10.53 26.17 -24.41
C PHE A 220 -11.18 26.57 -25.74
N GLU A 221 -12.43 27.04 -25.73
CA GLU A 221 -13.12 27.55 -26.95
C GLU A 221 -12.42 28.76 -27.56
N ALA A 222 -11.99 29.70 -26.73
CA ALA A 222 -11.21 30.88 -27.21
C ALA A 222 -9.84 30.47 -27.79
N ALA A 223 -9.31 29.32 -27.42
CA ALA A 223 -8.10 28.75 -27.99
C ALA A 223 -8.36 27.88 -29.23
N GLY A 224 -9.62 27.76 -29.68
CA GLY A 224 -10.01 27.03 -30.89
C GLY A 224 -10.35 25.55 -30.68
N TRP A 225 -10.48 25.10 -29.44
CA TRP A 225 -10.93 23.73 -29.15
C TRP A 225 -12.45 23.63 -29.15
N ASN A 226 -12.98 22.59 -29.77
CA ASN A 226 -14.42 22.28 -29.71
C ASN A 226 -14.74 21.44 -28.49
N ILE A 227 -15.76 21.82 -27.75
CA ILE A 227 -16.23 21.11 -26.57
C ILE A 227 -17.33 20.14 -26.95
N GLN A 228 -17.25 18.91 -26.45
CA GLN A 228 -18.32 17.90 -26.58
C GLN A 228 -19.36 18.13 -25.47
N HIS A 229 -20.29 19.08 -25.73
CA HIS A 229 -21.29 19.49 -24.72
C HIS A 229 -22.15 18.33 -24.18
N ALA A 230 -22.43 17.34 -25.03
CA ALA A 230 -23.23 16.17 -24.61
C ALA A 230 -22.55 15.30 -23.53
N LYS A 231 -21.23 15.42 -23.36
CA LYS A 231 -20.44 14.70 -22.33
C LYS A 231 -19.93 15.63 -21.24
N THR A 232 -20.10 16.92 -21.38
CA THR A 232 -19.70 17.91 -20.38
C THR A 232 -20.71 17.92 -19.25
N SER A 233 -20.23 18.05 -18.00
CA SER A 233 -21.11 18.12 -16.82
C SER A 233 -22.11 19.27 -16.94
N THR A 234 -23.37 18.98 -16.66
CA THR A 234 -24.47 19.96 -16.65
C THR A 234 -24.71 20.57 -15.27
N CYS A 235 -24.19 19.92 -14.23
CA CYS A 235 -24.20 20.40 -12.84
C CYS A 235 -23.02 19.82 -12.07
N PRO A 236 -22.52 20.50 -11.04
CA PRO A 236 -21.53 19.97 -10.13
C PRO A 236 -22.10 18.82 -9.30
N VAL A 237 -21.31 17.75 -9.13
CA VAL A 237 -21.71 16.56 -8.38
C VAL A 237 -20.54 16.13 -7.46
N GLN A 238 -20.86 15.40 -6.40
CA GLN A 238 -19.83 14.83 -5.51
C GLN A 238 -19.39 13.42 -5.95
N LYS A 239 -20.16 12.78 -6.80
CA LYS A 239 -19.81 11.49 -7.42
C LYS A 239 -19.84 11.62 -8.94
N ILE A 240 -18.69 11.48 -9.60
CA ILE A 240 -18.53 11.65 -11.06
C ILE A 240 -17.91 10.41 -11.69
N TYR A 241 -18.32 10.12 -12.94
CA TYR A 241 -17.65 9.11 -13.76
C TYR A 241 -16.56 9.77 -14.61
N HIS A 242 -15.31 9.36 -14.38
CA HIS A 242 -14.15 9.91 -15.07
C HIS A 242 -13.09 8.83 -15.32
N MET A 243 -12.53 8.80 -16.52
CA MET A 243 -11.52 7.81 -16.92
C MET A 243 -11.89 6.35 -16.63
N GLY A 244 -13.17 6.02 -16.72
CA GLY A 244 -13.65 4.65 -16.53
C GLY A 244 -13.94 4.23 -15.09
N TYR A 245 -13.97 5.17 -14.14
CA TYR A 245 -14.31 4.96 -12.73
C TYR A 245 -15.31 5.98 -12.22
N TRP A 246 -16.15 5.57 -11.30
CA TRP A 246 -16.85 6.47 -10.41
C TRP A 246 -15.90 6.94 -9.31
N CYS A 247 -15.75 8.23 -9.14
CA CYS A 247 -15.01 8.85 -8.07
C CYS A 247 -15.98 9.59 -7.15
N ASP A 248 -16.10 9.14 -5.92
CA ASP A 248 -16.99 9.68 -4.91
C ASP A 248 -16.18 10.46 -3.86
N SER A 249 -16.37 11.78 -3.79
CA SER A 249 -15.66 12.65 -2.85
C SER A 249 -16.22 12.60 -1.43
N VAL A 250 -17.45 12.12 -1.23
CA VAL A 250 -18.06 11.98 0.09
C VAL A 250 -17.46 10.78 0.82
N THR A 251 -17.46 9.63 0.16
CA THR A 251 -16.87 8.39 0.71
C THR A 251 -15.37 8.30 0.48
N MET A 252 -14.82 9.14 -0.39
CA MET A 252 -13.42 9.07 -0.87
C MET A 252 -13.06 7.70 -1.42
N THR A 253 -13.89 7.17 -2.34
CA THR A 253 -13.70 5.85 -2.92
C THR A 253 -13.83 5.86 -4.44
N TYR A 254 -13.18 4.86 -5.08
CA TYR A 254 -13.38 4.51 -6.47
C TYR A 254 -14.29 3.29 -6.61
N SER A 255 -15.22 3.36 -7.55
CA SER A 255 -16.01 2.21 -7.99
C SER A 255 -16.09 2.14 -9.52
N ILE A 256 -16.61 1.07 -10.06
CA ILE A 256 -16.82 0.89 -11.51
C ILE A 256 -18.30 0.83 -11.85
N SER A 257 -18.64 0.92 -13.14
CA SER A 257 -20.04 0.74 -13.54
C SER A 257 -20.48 -0.72 -13.40
N GLU A 258 -21.74 -0.94 -13.05
CA GLU A 258 -22.33 -2.27 -12.92
C GLU A 258 -22.20 -3.07 -14.23
N PHE A 259 -22.31 -2.41 -15.37
CA PHE A 259 -22.10 -3.06 -16.67
C PHE A 259 -20.66 -3.57 -16.83
N LYS A 260 -19.67 -2.78 -16.41
CA LYS A 260 -18.25 -3.17 -16.48
C LYS A 260 -17.95 -4.34 -15.53
N MET A 261 -18.55 -4.31 -14.33
CA MET A 261 -18.44 -5.40 -13.36
C MET A 261 -18.99 -6.71 -13.92
N ARG A 262 -20.25 -6.73 -14.36
CA ARG A 262 -20.88 -7.92 -14.97
C ARG A 262 -20.10 -8.43 -16.16
N HIS A 263 -19.65 -7.54 -17.04
CA HIS A 263 -18.87 -7.93 -18.20
C HIS A 263 -17.56 -8.64 -17.83
N ILE A 264 -16.89 -8.25 -16.75
CA ILE A 264 -15.70 -8.95 -16.25
C ILE A 264 -16.09 -10.31 -15.69
N GLU A 265 -17.12 -10.39 -14.87
CA GLU A 265 -17.64 -11.63 -14.27
C GLU A 265 -17.98 -12.65 -15.36
N GLU A 266 -18.77 -12.27 -16.35
CA GLU A 266 -19.15 -13.12 -17.50
C GLU A 266 -17.93 -13.64 -18.28
N GLN A 267 -16.91 -12.79 -18.48
CA GLN A 267 -15.72 -13.21 -19.20
C GLN A 267 -14.87 -14.21 -18.39
N ILE A 268 -14.77 -14.03 -17.09
CA ILE A 268 -14.08 -14.99 -16.21
C ILE A 268 -14.85 -16.31 -16.19
N GLU A 269 -16.18 -16.26 -16.03
CA GLU A 269 -17.04 -17.43 -16.01
C GLU A 269 -16.94 -18.24 -17.31
N LYS A 270 -16.97 -17.55 -18.45
CA LYS A 270 -16.80 -18.17 -19.77
C LYS A 270 -15.49 -18.94 -19.88
N ILE A 271 -14.39 -18.38 -19.38
CA ILE A 271 -13.09 -19.06 -19.49
C ILE A 271 -13.00 -20.23 -18.51
N LEU A 272 -13.59 -20.11 -17.31
CA LEU A 272 -13.61 -21.18 -16.32
C LEU A 272 -14.38 -22.43 -16.79
N HIS A 273 -15.40 -22.24 -17.65
CA HIS A 273 -16.18 -23.33 -18.22
C HIS A 273 -15.60 -23.88 -19.55
N SER A 274 -14.55 -23.26 -20.09
CA SER A 274 -13.94 -23.70 -21.34
C SER A 274 -13.01 -24.89 -21.10
N PRO A 275 -13.11 -25.97 -21.91
CA PRO A 275 -12.24 -27.14 -21.82
C PRO A 275 -10.78 -26.84 -22.20
N SER A 276 -10.53 -25.78 -22.94
CA SER A 276 -9.20 -25.30 -23.31
C SER A 276 -9.19 -23.78 -23.38
N TRP A 277 -8.06 -23.16 -23.07
CA TRP A 277 -7.93 -21.71 -23.02
C TRP A 277 -7.09 -21.19 -24.19
N ARG A 278 -7.66 -20.27 -24.96
CA ARG A 278 -6.88 -19.50 -25.94
C ARG A 278 -6.12 -18.40 -25.18
N LEU A 279 -4.80 -18.33 -25.34
CA LEU A 279 -3.96 -17.35 -24.63
C LEU A 279 -4.41 -15.90 -24.84
N LYS A 280 -4.92 -15.58 -26.04
CA LYS A 280 -5.48 -14.25 -26.35
C LYS A 280 -6.67 -13.89 -25.46
N ASP A 281 -7.55 -14.84 -25.17
CA ASP A 281 -8.74 -14.59 -24.36
C ASP A 281 -8.36 -14.49 -22.88
N LEU A 282 -7.41 -15.29 -22.42
CA LEU A 282 -6.86 -15.19 -21.09
C LEU A 282 -6.15 -13.84 -20.86
N ALA A 283 -5.34 -13.39 -21.84
CA ALA A 283 -4.67 -12.09 -21.77
C ALA A 283 -5.67 -10.92 -21.78
N LYS A 284 -6.77 -11.02 -22.57
CA LYS A 284 -7.83 -10.01 -22.56
C LYS A 284 -8.53 -9.90 -21.21
N ILE A 285 -8.85 -11.03 -20.57
CA ILE A 285 -9.47 -11.05 -19.24
C ILE A 285 -8.52 -10.45 -18.22
N ALA A 286 -7.25 -10.88 -18.20
CA ALA A 286 -6.25 -10.33 -17.31
C ALA A 286 -6.12 -8.80 -17.47
N GLY A 287 -6.10 -8.30 -18.73
CA GLY A 287 -6.07 -6.87 -19.02
C GLY A 287 -7.31 -6.12 -18.54
N LYS A 288 -8.51 -6.69 -18.71
CA LYS A 288 -9.77 -6.09 -18.22
C LYS A 288 -9.82 -6.03 -16.69
N CYS A 289 -9.38 -7.09 -16.01
CA CYS A 289 -9.28 -7.10 -14.56
C CYS A 289 -8.23 -6.07 -14.07
N MET A 290 -7.06 -6.01 -14.70
CA MET A 290 -6.06 -4.99 -14.36
C MET A 290 -6.57 -3.56 -14.56
N ALA A 291 -7.46 -3.33 -15.53
CA ALA A 291 -8.06 -2.02 -15.76
C ALA A 291 -9.10 -1.60 -14.70
N VAL A 292 -9.31 -2.37 -13.64
CA VAL A 292 -10.20 -2.03 -12.52
C VAL A 292 -9.52 -2.11 -11.15
N VAL A 293 -8.19 -2.26 -11.14
CA VAL A 293 -7.38 -2.36 -9.90
C VAL A 293 -7.63 -1.21 -8.94
N ARG A 294 -7.84 0.01 -9.43
CA ARG A 294 -8.10 1.17 -8.57
C ARG A 294 -9.39 1.07 -7.76
N ALA A 295 -10.41 0.38 -8.30
CA ALA A 295 -11.68 0.19 -7.60
C ALA A 295 -11.71 -1.08 -6.74
N ILE A 296 -10.88 -2.09 -7.05
CA ILE A 296 -10.91 -3.42 -6.42
C ILE A 296 -9.66 -3.69 -5.56
N GLY A 297 -8.55 -3.00 -5.84
CA GLY A 297 -7.32 -3.12 -5.07
C GLY A 297 -6.36 -4.23 -5.48
N SER A 298 -5.38 -4.48 -4.61
CA SER A 298 -4.26 -5.38 -4.84
C SER A 298 -4.65 -6.86 -4.97
N MET A 299 -5.87 -7.24 -4.61
CA MET A 299 -6.39 -8.59 -4.84
C MET A 299 -6.28 -8.98 -6.32
N ILE A 300 -6.59 -8.07 -7.25
CA ILE A 300 -6.54 -8.36 -8.69
C ILE A 300 -5.15 -8.79 -9.16
N PRO A 301 -4.08 -7.98 -9.06
CA PRO A 301 -2.77 -8.37 -9.56
C PRO A 301 -2.20 -9.58 -8.83
N VAL A 302 -2.53 -9.77 -7.55
CA VAL A 302 -2.11 -10.96 -6.77
C VAL A 302 -2.77 -12.23 -7.31
N MET A 303 -4.09 -12.23 -7.52
CA MET A 303 -4.82 -13.40 -8.03
C MET A 303 -4.53 -13.67 -9.52
N LEU A 304 -4.24 -12.63 -10.30
CA LEU A 304 -3.85 -12.79 -11.71
C LEU A 304 -2.38 -13.21 -11.88
N ARG A 305 -1.60 -13.29 -10.81
CA ARG A 305 -0.16 -13.58 -10.94
C ARG A 305 0.11 -14.92 -11.59
N THR A 306 -0.63 -15.96 -11.23
CA THR A 306 -0.52 -17.29 -11.85
C THR A 306 -0.95 -17.27 -13.32
N THR A 307 -1.93 -16.46 -13.69
CA THR A 307 -2.33 -16.21 -15.08
C THR A 307 -1.19 -15.56 -15.88
N PHE A 308 -0.53 -14.54 -15.32
CA PHE A 308 0.61 -13.89 -15.99
C PHE A 308 1.82 -14.81 -16.12
N ILE A 309 2.06 -15.68 -15.16
CA ILE A 309 3.11 -16.71 -15.24
C ILE A 309 2.79 -17.66 -16.40
N LEU A 310 1.57 -18.19 -16.46
CA LEU A 310 1.14 -19.05 -17.56
C LEU A 310 1.30 -18.37 -18.93
N LEU A 311 0.86 -17.13 -19.07
CA LEU A 311 1.02 -16.38 -20.31
C LEU A 311 2.51 -16.20 -20.68
N ALA A 312 3.37 -15.90 -19.71
CA ALA A 312 4.79 -15.70 -19.95
C ALA A 312 5.53 -17.01 -20.32
N GLU A 313 5.11 -18.15 -19.81
CA GLU A 313 5.67 -19.47 -20.13
C GLU A 313 5.25 -19.95 -21.52
N GLU A 314 4.02 -19.67 -21.93
CA GLU A 314 3.42 -20.19 -23.17
C GLU A 314 3.64 -19.29 -24.39
N VAL A 315 3.91 -18.00 -24.20
CA VAL A 315 4.22 -17.04 -25.27
C VAL A 315 5.71 -17.05 -25.56
N THR A 316 6.11 -17.76 -26.59
CA THR A 316 7.53 -17.85 -27.01
C THR A 316 7.88 -16.71 -27.97
N ILE A 317 9.04 -16.08 -27.75
CA ILE A 317 9.57 -15.05 -28.66
C ILE A 317 9.96 -15.72 -29.98
N GLY A 318 9.35 -15.28 -31.10
CA GLY A 318 9.59 -15.82 -32.45
C GLY A 318 8.41 -16.59 -33.04
N ASP A 319 7.40 -16.91 -32.25
CA ASP A 319 6.17 -17.54 -32.76
C ASP A 319 5.36 -16.57 -33.61
N ILE A 320 4.84 -17.02 -34.73
CA ILE A 320 3.86 -16.27 -35.54
C ILE A 320 2.51 -16.33 -34.82
N ASN A 321 2.07 -15.19 -34.22
CA ASN A 321 0.84 -15.09 -33.44
C ASN A 321 0.78 -16.00 -32.18
N PRO A 322 1.69 -15.86 -31.22
CA PRO A 322 1.78 -16.74 -30.05
C PRO A 322 0.50 -16.76 -29.21
N TYR A 323 -0.26 -15.66 -29.18
CA TYR A 323 -1.54 -15.55 -28.46
C TYR A 323 -2.69 -16.36 -29.07
N ASN A 324 -2.53 -16.96 -30.26
CA ASN A 324 -3.55 -17.83 -30.86
C ASN A 324 -3.47 -19.29 -30.39
N LYS A 325 -2.44 -19.63 -29.65
CA LYS A 325 -2.22 -20.97 -29.04
C LYS A 325 -3.31 -21.29 -28.02
N TYR A 326 -3.70 -22.56 -27.96
CA TYR A 326 -4.59 -23.10 -26.94
C TYR A 326 -3.77 -23.89 -25.91
N VAL A 327 -4.14 -23.76 -24.64
CA VAL A 327 -3.50 -24.44 -23.51
C VAL A 327 -4.56 -25.12 -22.64
N GLU A 328 -4.16 -26.16 -21.92
CA GLU A 328 -5.01 -26.81 -20.93
C GLU A 328 -5.19 -25.92 -19.68
N PRO A 329 -6.39 -25.95 -19.07
CA PRO A 329 -6.66 -25.25 -17.83
C PRO A 329 -5.76 -25.73 -16.69
N ARG A 330 -5.03 -24.84 -16.05
CA ARG A 330 -4.20 -25.16 -14.89
C ARG A 330 -4.97 -25.00 -13.59
N PRO A 331 -4.98 -26.00 -12.70
CA PRO A 331 -5.75 -25.97 -11.44
C PRO A 331 -5.50 -24.73 -10.58
N VAL A 332 -4.23 -24.27 -10.50
CA VAL A 332 -3.86 -23.06 -9.75
C VAL A 332 -4.48 -21.79 -10.32
N VAL A 333 -4.52 -21.67 -11.64
CA VAL A 333 -5.15 -20.50 -12.32
C VAL A 333 -6.67 -20.55 -12.16
N ILE A 334 -7.28 -21.74 -12.28
CA ILE A 334 -8.72 -21.93 -12.02
C ILE A 334 -9.08 -21.47 -10.61
N ARG A 335 -8.33 -21.92 -9.61
CA ARG A 335 -8.53 -21.57 -8.20
C ARG A 335 -8.49 -20.06 -7.99
N ASP A 336 -7.47 -19.40 -8.54
CA ASP A 336 -7.24 -17.98 -8.35
C ASP A 336 -8.28 -17.12 -9.11
N LEU A 337 -8.68 -17.53 -10.32
CA LEU A 337 -9.75 -16.87 -11.08
C LEU A 337 -11.14 -17.05 -10.44
N LYS A 338 -11.43 -18.23 -9.85
CA LYS A 338 -12.67 -18.45 -9.09
C LYS A 338 -12.71 -17.53 -7.87
N PHE A 339 -11.63 -17.49 -7.08
CA PHE A 339 -11.55 -16.59 -5.94
C PHE A 339 -11.72 -15.13 -6.36
N LEU A 340 -11.09 -14.72 -7.46
CA LEU A 340 -11.25 -13.37 -8.00
C LEU A 340 -12.71 -13.08 -8.35
N MET A 341 -13.37 -13.94 -9.12
CA MET A 341 -14.75 -13.78 -9.55
C MET A 341 -15.72 -13.67 -8.36
N GLU A 342 -15.59 -14.55 -7.37
CA GLU A 342 -16.46 -14.59 -6.20
C GLU A 342 -16.32 -13.35 -5.30
N ASN A 343 -15.22 -12.60 -5.44
CA ASN A 343 -14.87 -11.53 -4.52
C ASN A 343 -14.76 -10.14 -5.16
N LEU A 344 -14.89 -9.99 -6.48
CA LEU A 344 -14.77 -8.70 -7.16
C LEU A 344 -15.66 -7.62 -6.53
N ARG A 345 -16.94 -7.91 -6.34
CA ARG A 345 -17.93 -6.96 -5.79
C ARG A 345 -17.66 -6.56 -4.36
N ARG A 346 -17.10 -7.47 -3.57
CA ARG A 346 -16.82 -7.24 -2.17
C ARG A 346 -15.67 -6.27 -1.94
N TYR A 347 -14.67 -6.30 -2.80
CA TYR A 347 -13.50 -5.42 -2.73
C TYR A 347 -13.69 -4.11 -3.48
N GLU A 348 -14.86 -3.88 -4.09
CA GLU A 348 -15.18 -2.62 -4.74
C GLU A 348 -15.28 -1.48 -3.71
N GLY A 349 -14.83 -0.29 -4.08
CA GLY A 349 -14.84 0.88 -3.20
C GLY A 349 -13.49 1.15 -2.54
N GLN A 350 -12.39 0.89 -3.27
CA GLN A 350 -11.06 1.21 -2.78
C GLN A 350 -10.89 2.70 -2.49
N PRO A 351 -10.21 3.05 -1.40
CA PRO A 351 -10.04 4.44 -1.01
C PRO A 351 -9.22 5.22 -2.03
N VAL A 352 -9.60 6.48 -2.22
CA VAL A 352 -8.77 7.48 -2.89
C VAL A 352 -7.62 7.82 -1.94
N ILE A 353 -6.41 7.38 -2.26
CA ILE A 353 -5.22 7.34 -1.38
C ILE A 353 -4.74 8.74 -0.94
N THR A 354 -5.30 9.80 -1.47
CA THR A 354 -4.89 11.20 -1.21
C THR A 354 -5.80 11.95 -0.27
N ASP A 355 -6.67 11.25 0.43
CA ASP A 355 -7.40 11.87 1.53
C ASP A 355 -6.40 12.49 2.54
N ARG A 356 -6.80 13.59 3.16
CA ARG A 356 -6.04 14.28 4.20
C ARG A 356 -5.53 13.31 5.27
N VAL A 357 -6.30 12.27 5.59
CA VAL A 357 -5.89 11.18 6.49
C VAL A 357 -4.68 10.43 5.94
N GLY A 358 -4.69 10.00 4.68
CA GLY A 358 -3.55 9.31 4.05
C GLY A 358 -2.28 10.16 4.00
N TYR A 359 -2.41 11.46 3.73
CA TYR A 359 -1.27 12.37 3.74
C TYR A 359 -0.70 12.59 5.14
N CYS A 360 -1.57 12.85 6.13
CA CYS A 360 -1.15 13.06 7.51
C CYS A 360 -0.59 11.78 8.13
N LEU A 361 -1.20 10.63 7.84
CA LEU A 361 -0.70 9.33 8.27
C LEU A 361 0.67 9.03 7.66
N ASN A 362 0.85 9.21 6.35
CA ASN A 362 2.14 9.00 5.69
C ASN A 362 3.21 9.92 6.28
N ARG A 363 2.88 11.19 6.51
CA ARG A 363 3.81 12.14 7.14
C ARG A 363 4.16 11.74 8.57
N ALA A 364 3.20 11.32 9.38
CA ALA A 364 3.44 10.83 10.73
C ALA A 364 4.30 9.55 10.73
N ILE A 365 4.08 8.66 9.74
CA ILE A 365 4.92 7.47 9.53
C ILE A 365 6.34 7.89 9.13
N GLU A 366 6.50 8.82 8.20
CA GLU A 366 7.82 9.34 7.78
C GLU A 366 8.58 10.01 8.94
N GLU A 367 7.89 10.78 9.77
CA GLU A 367 8.44 11.41 10.98
C GLU A 367 8.74 10.40 12.11
N GLY A 368 8.20 9.17 12.02
CA GLY A 368 8.30 8.12 13.03
C GLY A 368 7.56 8.47 14.33
N ASP A 369 6.53 9.30 14.24
CA ASP A 369 5.67 9.70 15.36
C ASP A 369 4.51 8.74 15.54
N VAL A 370 4.70 7.75 16.43
CA VAL A 370 3.72 6.69 16.73
C VAL A 370 2.38 7.25 17.22
N ILE A 371 2.44 8.26 18.10
CA ILE A 371 1.22 8.86 18.71
C ILE A 371 0.43 9.61 17.66
N LYS A 372 1.12 10.38 16.82
CA LYS A 372 0.50 11.15 15.74
C LYS A 372 -0.08 10.21 14.68
N ALA A 373 0.69 9.19 14.26
CA ALA A 373 0.22 8.19 13.32
C ALA A 373 -1.06 7.49 13.82
N GLY A 374 -1.09 7.10 15.09
CA GLY A 374 -2.27 6.49 15.69
C GLY A 374 -3.50 7.41 15.78
N LYS A 375 -3.31 8.72 15.93
CA LYS A 375 -4.42 9.72 15.96
C LYS A 375 -5.00 10.04 14.59
N GLU A 376 -4.24 9.79 13.52
CA GLU A 376 -4.70 10.04 12.14
C GLU A 376 -5.54 8.89 11.58
N LEU A 377 -5.63 7.75 12.28
CA LEU A 377 -6.45 6.61 11.88
C LEU A 377 -7.92 6.88 12.10
N GLY A 378 -8.73 6.53 11.10
CA GLY A 378 -10.18 6.57 11.18
C GLY A 378 -10.80 5.38 11.91
N SER A 379 -12.11 5.42 12.12
CA SER A 379 -12.85 4.25 12.59
C SER A 379 -12.73 3.10 11.57
N GLY A 380 -12.33 1.91 12.02
CA GLY A 380 -12.13 0.75 11.16
C GLY A 380 -10.78 0.71 10.44
N GLU A 381 -9.81 1.51 10.87
CA GLU A 381 -8.44 1.53 10.35
C GLU A 381 -7.43 1.15 11.43
N ASP A 382 -6.47 0.31 11.07
CA ASP A 382 -5.37 -0.11 11.93
C ASP A 382 -4.02 0.15 11.27
N LEU A 383 -3.02 0.48 12.09
CA LEU A 383 -1.62 0.61 11.67
C LEU A 383 -0.80 -0.50 12.31
N TRP A 384 -0.22 -1.34 11.48
CA TRP A 384 0.65 -2.44 11.86
C TRP A 384 2.06 -2.20 11.39
N VAL A 385 3.02 -2.66 12.19
CA VAL A 385 4.44 -2.60 11.86
C VAL A 385 5.04 -3.98 12.04
N SER A 386 5.89 -4.40 11.12
CA SER A 386 6.62 -5.66 11.25
C SER A 386 8.09 -5.56 10.88
N ASP A 387 8.87 -6.44 11.50
CA ASP A 387 10.25 -6.73 11.14
C ASP A 387 10.58 -8.20 11.42
N SER A 388 11.60 -8.71 10.76
CA SER A 388 12.10 -10.07 10.97
C SER A 388 13.62 -10.13 11.08
N SER A 389 14.10 -10.77 12.13
CA SER A 389 15.51 -11.15 12.29
C SER A 389 15.79 -12.54 11.65
N ASN A 390 16.96 -13.10 11.94
CA ASN A 390 17.26 -14.50 11.58
C ASN A 390 16.57 -15.52 12.50
N ILE A 391 15.92 -15.07 13.58
CA ILE A 391 15.45 -15.94 14.66
C ILE A 391 13.94 -15.89 14.76
N LYS A 392 13.37 -14.71 14.66
CA LYS A 392 11.93 -14.50 14.85
C LYS A 392 11.39 -13.34 14.04
N ALA A 393 10.11 -13.43 13.75
CA ALA A 393 9.29 -12.38 13.17
C ALA A 393 8.48 -11.69 14.27
N VAL A 394 8.33 -10.37 14.16
CA VAL A 394 7.52 -9.55 15.06
C VAL A 394 6.60 -8.67 14.25
N ALA A 395 5.33 -8.60 14.65
CA ALA A 395 4.39 -7.62 14.14
C ALA A 395 3.53 -7.09 15.29
N TYR A 396 3.25 -5.80 15.31
CA TYR A 396 2.44 -5.17 16.35
C TYR A 396 1.51 -4.10 15.80
N ASN A 397 0.36 -3.93 16.46
CA ASN A 397 -0.53 -2.81 16.22
C ASN A 397 -0.02 -1.59 16.99
N VAL A 398 0.13 -0.46 16.29
CA VAL A 398 0.71 0.78 16.87
C VAL A 398 -0.12 1.31 18.05
N ASN A 399 -1.43 1.20 17.98
CA ASN A 399 -2.33 1.72 19.02
C ASN A 399 -2.58 0.74 20.17
N ARG A 400 -2.30 -0.56 19.97
CA ARG A 400 -2.63 -1.64 20.92
C ARG A 400 -1.45 -2.60 21.10
N VAL A 401 -0.26 -2.03 21.34
CA VAL A 401 1.02 -2.78 21.39
C VAL A 401 0.99 -3.94 22.38
N GLY A 402 0.35 -3.77 23.54
CA GLY A 402 0.28 -4.84 24.56
C GLY A 402 -0.68 -5.95 24.23
N ASP A 403 -1.79 -5.64 23.55
CA ASP A 403 -2.89 -6.56 23.27
C ASP A 403 -2.77 -7.22 21.89
N GLU A 404 -2.18 -6.50 20.92
CA GLU A 404 -2.09 -6.91 19.52
C GLU A 404 -0.64 -6.92 19.04
N ILE A 405 0.13 -7.82 19.62
CA ILE A 405 1.49 -8.15 19.15
C ILE A 405 1.58 -9.63 18.79
N SER A 406 2.22 -9.92 17.68
CA SER A 406 2.55 -11.26 17.21
C SER A 406 4.04 -11.46 17.19
N ILE A 407 4.54 -12.45 17.92
CA ILE A 407 5.93 -12.90 17.91
C ILE A 407 5.93 -14.35 17.43
N HIS A 408 6.71 -14.65 16.40
CA HIS A 408 6.87 -15.99 15.84
C HIS A 408 8.35 -16.36 15.80
N GLU A 409 8.75 -17.36 16.55
CA GLU A 409 10.09 -17.93 16.47
C GLU A 409 10.21 -18.85 15.26
N PHE A 410 11.20 -18.62 14.44
CA PHE A 410 11.39 -19.38 13.22
C PHE A 410 11.87 -20.81 13.49
N SER A 411 11.23 -21.78 12.86
CA SER A 411 11.74 -23.13 12.70
C SER A 411 13.08 -23.14 11.93
N VAL A 412 13.80 -24.26 11.98
CA VAL A 412 15.06 -24.39 11.23
C VAL A 412 14.87 -24.11 9.75
N SER A 413 13.82 -24.65 9.14
CA SER A 413 13.51 -24.43 7.73
C SER A 413 13.12 -22.99 7.39
N GLU A 414 12.47 -22.27 8.31
CA GLU A 414 12.11 -20.85 8.11
C GLU A 414 13.33 -19.93 8.20
N ARG A 415 14.33 -20.28 9.02
CA ARG A 415 15.59 -19.53 9.12
C ARG A 415 16.42 -19.55 7.83
N GLU A 416 16.26 -20.59 7.02
CA GLU A 416 16.92 -20.75 5.72
C GLU A 416 16.26 -19.91 4.61
N LEU A 417 15.06 -19.36 4.85
CA LEU A 417 14.37 -18.52 3.89
C LEU A 417 15.06 -17.16 3.73
N SER A 418 14.83 -16.52 2.58
CA SER A 418 15.28 -15.14 2.35
C SER A 418 14.68 -14.17 3.38
N SER A 419 15.35 -13.05 3.63
CA SER A 419 14.84 -11.98 4.53
C SER A 419 13.41 -11.58 4.17
N SER A 420 13.14 -11.31 2.89
CA SER A 420 11.79 -10.92 2.44
C SER A 420 10.73 -12.01 2.67
N ALA A 421 11.10 -13.30 2.59
CA ALA A 421 10.18 -14.39 2.87
C ALA A 421 9.90 -14.50 4.37
N ARG A 422 10.90 -14.22 5.22
CA ARG A 422 10.68 -14.13 6.67
C ARG A 422 9.82 -12.95 7.06
N GLU A 423 9.97 -11.79 6.40
CA GLU A 423 9.08 -10.65 6.54
C GLU A 423 7.62 -11.00 6.19
N LEU A 424 7.42 -11.78 5.11
CA LEU A 424 6.09 -12.24 4.73
C LEU A 424 5.46 -13.16 5.79
N ILE A 425 6.26 -13.98 6.46
CA ILE A 425 5.79 -14.83 7.57
C ILE A 425 5.30 -13.96 8.74
N ALA A 426 5.94 -12.81 9.02
CA ALA A 426 5.45 -11.89 10.04
C ALA A 426 4.02 -11.44 9.77
N VAL A 427 3.71 -11.08 8.51
CA VAL A 427 2.36 -10.69 8.08
C VAL A 427 1.38 -11.87 8.22
N GLU A 428 1.75 -13.02 7.66
CA GLU A 428 0.90 -14.21 7.64
C GLU A 428 0.52 -14.67 9.06
N VAL A 429 1.50 -14.77 9.94
CA VAL A 429 1.30 -15.26 11.31
C VAL A 429 0.52 -14.26 12.14
N ALA A 430 0.81 -12.97 12.04
CA ALA A 430 0.07 -11.94 12.75
C ALA A 430 -1.41 -11.94 12.36
N LEU A 431 -1.71 -11.93 11.06
CA LEU A 431 -3.09 -11.99 10.57
C LEU A 431 -3.81 -13.29 10.99
N LYS A 432 -3.15 -14.45 10.91
CA LYS A 432 -3.74 -15.72 11.39
C LYS A 432 -4.09 -15.71 12.88
N ARG A 433 -3.18 -15.18 13.72
CA ARG A 433 -3.37 -15.17 15.17
C ARG A 433 -4.42 -14.17 15.64
N LEU A 434 -4.51 -13.05 14.96
CA LEU A 434 -5.31 -11.91 15.41
C LEU A 434 -6.56 -11.68 14.56
N ALA A 435 -6.83 -12.57 13.59
CA ALA A 435 -7.97 -12.46 12.68
C ALA A 435 -9.31 -12.18 13.39
N ALA A 436 -9.61 -12.92 14.45
CA ALA A 436 -10.85 -12.76 15.22
C ALA A 436 -10.94 -11.38 15.87
N LYS A 437 -9.86 -10.91 16.50
CA LYS A 437 -9.81 -9.59 17.15
C LYS A 437 -9.93 -8.45 16.13
N ILE A 438 -9.26 -8.55 14.99
CA ILE A 438 -9.33 -7.58 13.89
C ILE A 438 -10.78 -7.48 13.38
N LYS A 439 -11.43 -8.63 13.17
CA LYS A 439 -12.83 -8.69 12.73
C LYS A 439 -13.80 -8.10 13.78
N GLU A 440 -13.64 -8.47 15.05
CA GLU A 440 -14.45 -7.99 16.16
C GLU A 440 -14.31 -6.47 16.34
N ALA A 441 -13.12 -5.92 16.12
CA ALA A 441 -12.87 -4.49 16.14
C ALA A 441 -13.43 -3.74 14.91
N GLY A 442 -14.00 -4.44 13.92
CA GLY A 442 -14.58 -3.84 12.72
C GLY A 442 -13.54 -3.17 11.81
N VAL A 443 -12.30 -3.67 11.83
CA VAL A 443 -11.21 -3.12 11.04
C VAL A 443 -11.36 -3.58 9.58
N TYR A 444 -11.45 -2.62 8.65
CA TYR A 444 -11.53 -2.90 7.21
C TYR A 444 -10.28 -2.45 6.44
N ASN A 445 -9.49 -1.49 6.95
CA ASN A 445 -8.20 -1.08 6.38
C ASN A 445 -7.06 -1.36 7.33
N ILE A 446 -6.11 -2.16 6.90
CA ILE A 446 -4.88 -2.48 7.63
C ILE A 446 -3.70 -1.84 6.89
N TYR A 447 -3.19 -0.72 7.41
CA TYR A 447 -1.95 -0.12 6.95
C TYR A 447 -0.78 -0.92 7.52
N TRP A 448 0.07 -1.47 6.65
CA TRP A 448 1.17 -2.36 7.05
C TRP A 448 2.52 -1.75 6.71
N VAL A 449 3.25 -1.30 7.72
CA VAL A 449 4.58 -0.67 7.60
C VAL A 449 5.68 -1.71 7.71
N THR A 450 6.64 -1.68 6.78
CA THR A 450 7.81 -2.57 6.74
C THR A 450 9.00 -1.88 6.07
N ASP A 451 10.23 -2.25 6.41
CA ASP A 451 11.45 -1.79 5.71
C ASP A 451 11.74 -2.60 4.44
N SER A 452 10.99 -3.66 4.18
CA SER A 452 11.15 -4.54 3.03
C SER A 452 10.38 -4.02 1.80
N ARG A 453 11.07 -3.37 0.86
CA ARG A 453 10.49 -2.99 -0.44
C ARG A 453 9.96 -4.19 -1.22
N VAL A 454 10.61 -5.33 -1.09
CA VAL A 454 10.19 -6.56 -1.76
C VAL A 454 8.85 -7.04 -1.22
N LEU A 455 8.66 -7.02 0.11
CA LEU A 455 7.40 -7.40 0.74
C LEU A 455 6.26 -6.47 0.29
N THR A 456 6.47 -5.15 0.23
CA THR A 456 5.44 -4.22 -0.26
C THR A 456 5.03 -4.52 -1.70
N VAL A 457 5.98 -4.83 -2.57
CA VAL A 457 5.68 -5.23 -3.96
C VAL A 457 4.94 -6.57 -4.01
N TRP A 458 5.33 -7.55 -3.20
CA TRP A 458 4.67 -8.85 -3.16
C TRP A 458 3.21 -8.76 -2.71
N LEU A 459 2.93 -7.97 -1.69
CA LEU A 459 1.56 -7.75 -1.22
C LEU A 459 0.71 -6.95 -2.21
N GLN A 460 1.34 -6.14 -3.09
CA GLN A 460 0.64 -5.36 -4.12
C GLN A 460 0.46 -6.11 -5.44
N LYS A 461 1.40 -6.96 -5.82
CA LYS A 461 1.47 -7.52 -7.20
C LYS A 461 1.74 -9.03 -7.26
N GLY A 462 1.90 -9.70 -6.12
CA GLY A 462 2.34 -11.09 -6.08
C GLY A 462 3.79 -11.30 -6.55
N THR A 463 4.21 -12.56 -6.64
CA THR A 463 5.57 -12.96 -7.01
C THR A 463 5.60 -14.12 -7.99
N LYS A 464 6.72 -14.29 -8.70
CA LYS A 464 6.96 -15.45 -9.55
C LYS A 464 7.41 -16.71 -8.79
N ILE A 465 7.78 -16.57 -7.51
CA ILE A 465 8.24 -17.67 -6.66
C ILE A 465 7.00 -18.44 -6.15
N PRO A 466 6.76 -19.70 -6.57
CA PRO A 466 5.49 -20.39 -6.30
C PRO A 466 5.18 -20.55 -4.81
N SER A 467 6.15 -20.93 -3.98
CA SER A 467 5.96 -21.11 -2.53
C SER A 467 5.63 -19.80 -1.81
N VAL A 468 6.20 -18.70 -2.24
CA VAL A 468 5.91 -17.36 -1.70
C VAL A 468 4.55 -16.86 -2.19
N GLN A 469 4.22 -17.08 -3.47
CA GLN A 469 2.91 -16.72 -4.02
C GLN A 469 1.78 -17.44 -3.31
N GLU A 470 1.94 -18.71 -2.97
CA GLU A 470 0.95 -19.47 -2.22
C GLU A 470 0.68 -18.88 -0.83
N ARG A 471 1.72 -18.43 -0.12
CA ARG A 471 1.57 -17.72 1.15
C ARG A 471 0.84 -16.40 0.99
N ILE A 472 1.15 -15.63 -0.07
CA ILE A 472 0.46 -14.35 -0.36
C ILE A 472 -1.03 -14.61 -0.62
N VAL A 473 -1.37 -15.60 -1.43
CA VAL A 473 -2.77 -16.01 -1.66
C VAL A 473 -3.43 -16.41 -0.34
N GLY A 474 -2.72 -17.12 0.53
CA GLY A 474 -3.18 -17.46 1.89
C GLY A 474 -3.51 -16.22 2.73
N ILE A 475 -2.65 -15.19 2.71
CA ILE A 475 -2.88 -13.90 3.37
C ILE A 475 -4.17 -13.25 2.86
N PHE A 476 -4.36 -13.17 1.55
CA PHE A 476 -5.57 -12.56 0.97
C PHE A 476 -6.86 -13.33 1.31
N ARG A 477 -6.78 -14.66 1.51
CA ARG A 477 -7.91 -15.46 2.01
C ARG A 477 -8.24 -15.15 3.45
N ILE A 478 -7.22 -14.93 4.31
CA ILE A 478 -7.44 -14.50 5.69
C ILE A 478 -8.09 -13.13 5.69
N LEU A 479 -7.53 -12.17 4.96
CA LEU A 479 -8.09 -10.82 4.82
C LEU A 479 -9.55 -10.85 4.36
N HIS A 480 -9.85 -11.73 3.41
CA HIS A 480 -11.21 -11.97 2.96
C HIS A 480 -12.14 -12.45 4.11
N SER A 481 -11.70 -13.43 4.90
CA SER A 481 -12.51 -14.00 6.00
C SER A 481 -12.82 -12.99 7.11
N ILE A 482 -11.96 -11.99 7.29
CA ILE A 482 -12.12 -10.92 8.28
C ILE A 482 -12.67 -9.61 7.70
N GLU A 483 -13.00 -9.58 6.43
CA GLU A 483 -13.57 -8.41 5.73
C GLU A 483 -12.64 -7.19 5.69
N ALA A 484 -11.33 -7.43 5.71
CA ALA A 484 -10.31 -6.39 5.69
C ALA A 484 -9.47 -6.42 4.42
N GLN A 485 -8.80 -5.32 4.15
CA GLN A 485 -7.77 -5.19 3.12
C GLN A 485 -6.46 -4.73 3.73
N ILE A 486 -5.34 -5.05 3.08
CA ILE A 486 -4.01 -4.64 3.48
C ILE A 486 -3.46 -3.57 2.54
N ILE A 487 -2.91 -2.51 3.11
CA ILE A 487 -2.29 -1.39 2.40
C ILE A 487 -0.81 -1.35 2.83
N PRO A 488 0.10 -1.96 2.07
CA PRO A 488 1.49 -2.02 2.44
C PRO A 488 2.19 -0.68 2.22
N ILE A 489 2.93 -0.23 3.24
CA ILE A 489 3.70 1.01 3.26
C ILE A 489 5.17 0.66 3.50
N TRP A 490 6.05 1.12 2.62
CA TRP A 490 7.47 1.03 2.86
C TRP A 490 7.96 2.21 3.72
N SER A 491 8.80 1.92 4.71
CA SER A 491 9.48 2.94 5.52
C SER A 491 10.95 2.56 5.70
N PRO A 492 11.87 3.53 5.75
CA PRO A 492 13.29 3.24 5.96
C PRO A 492 13.52 2.66 7.36
N ARG A 493 14.59 1.87 7.51
CA ARG A 493 14.92 1.12 8.73
C ARG A 493 15.17 2.03 9.96
N GLU A 494 15.64 3.24 9.72
CA GLU A 494 15.93 4.24 10.74
C GLU A 494 14.64 4.86 11.34
N ASN A 495 13.49 4.58 10.75
CA ASN A 495 12.21 5.02 11.26
C ASN A 495 11.93 4.39 12.64
N LYS A 496 11.51 5.20 13.62
CA LYS A 496 11.26 4.76 15.01
C LYS A 496 10.23 3.62 15.10
N LEU A 497 9.23 3.60 14.21
CA LEU A 497 8.26 2.51 14.13
C LEU A 497 8.94 1.18 13.79
N ILE A 498 9.80 1.19 12.76
CA ILE A 498 10.56 0.01 12.33
C ILE A 498 11.60 -0.36 13.39
N THR A 499 12.32 0.61 13.95
CA THR A 499 13.34 0.37 14.98
C THR A 499 12.78 -0.44 16.16
N MET A 500 11.57 -0.13 16.61
CA MET A 500 10.92 -0.89 17.68
C MET A 500 10.65 -2.35 17.29
N ALA A 501 10.19 -2.61 16.06
CA ALA A 501 10.00 -3.98 15.57
C ALA A 501 11.34 -4.71 15.40
N ASP A 502 12.36 -4.04 14.88
CA ASP A 502 13.73 -4.56 14.69
C ASP A 502 14.37 -4.91 16.04
N GLU A 503 14.28 -4.06 17.04
CA GLU A 503 14.73 -4.35 18.41
C GLU A 503 14.01 -5.58 18.99
N CYS A 504 12.68 -5.64 18.86
CA CYS A 504 11.91 -6.79 19.33
C CYS A 504 12.28 -8.07 18.58
N SER A 505 12.54 -8.01 17.26
CA SER A 505 12.88 -9.17 16.44
C SER A 505 14.28 -9.73 16.79
N LYS A 506 15.21 -8.88 17.22
CA LYS A 506 16.58 -9.24 17.59
C LYS A 506 16.76 -9.50 19.07
N PHE A 507 15.85 -8.98 19.90
CA PHE A 507 15.98 -9.05 21.32
C PHE A 507 16.02 -10.49 21.83
N ARG A 508 17.10 -10.82 22.52
CA ARG A 508 17.26 -12.04 23.31
C ARG A 508 17.47 -11.62 24.75
N ASP A 509 16.59 -12.07 25.62
CA ASP A 509 16.72 -11.81 27.05
C ASP A 509 17.61 -12.88 27.67
N SER A 510 18.92 -12.70 27.52
CA SER A 510 19.93 -13.61 28.06
C SER A 510 20.14 -13.44 29.56
N ASP A 511 19.71 -12.32 30.13
CA ASP A 511 19.97 -11.94 31.53
C ASP A 511 18.69 -12.03 32.39
N ASP A 512 17.58 -12.43 31.81
CA ASP A 512 16.30 -12.52 32.49
C ASP A 512 16.25 -13.75 33.40
N TRP A 513 15.75 -13.55 34.61
CA TRP A 513 15.57 -14.60 35.61
C TRP A 513 14.38 -14.29 36.53
N GLY A 514 13.93 -15.27 37.27
CA GLY A 514 12.89 -15.13 38.29
C GLY A 514 12.93 -16.30 39.25
N ILE A 515 11.92 -16.36 40.10
CA ILE A 515 11.73 -17.44 41.04
C ILE A 515 10.42 -18.20 40.78
N ASP A 516 10.31 -19.41 41.28
CA ASP A 516 9.09 -20.22 41.08
C ASP A 516 7.89 -19.65 41.88
N MET A 517 6.68 -19.97 41.43
CA MET A 517 5.42 -19.47 42.04
C MET A 517 5.25 -19.89 43.51
N LYS A 518 5.85 -21.04 43.93
CA LYS A 518 5.80 -21.47 45.34
C LYS A 518 6.59 -20.51 46.21
N ALA A 519 7.76 -20.10 45.75
CA ALA A 519 8.59 -19.11 46.46
C ALA A 519 7.91 -17.73 46.55
N ILE A 520 7.20 -17.29 45.46
CA ILE A 520 6.41 -16.05 45.48
C ILE A 520 5.32 -16.08 46.54
N LYS A 521 4.55 -17.16 46.64
CA LYS A 521 3.51 -17.30 47.66
C LYS A 521 4.08 -17.28 49.07
N VAL A 522 5.28 -17.85 49.29
CA VAL A 522 5.97 -17.76 50.55
C VAL A 522 6.32 -16.32 50.92
N LEU A 523 6.82 -15.54 49.96
CA LEU A 523 7.12 -14.13 50.15
C LEU A 523 5.88 -13.30 50.44
N GLU A 524 4.78 -13.53 49.74
CA GLU A 524 3.49 -12.87 50.01
C GLU A 524 3.01 -13.13 51.43
N ASN A 525 3.14 -14.34 51.92
CA ASN A 525 2.81 -14.69 53.31
C ASN A 525 3.73 -14.03 54.33
N ILE A 526 5.04 -13.96 54.06
CA ILE A 526 6.04 -13.34 54.96
C ILE A 526 5.86 -11.83 55.07
N PHE A 527 5.61 -11.16 53.96
CA PHE A 527 5.41 -9.70 53.92
C PHE A 527 3.95 -9.29 54.13
N GLY A 528 3.01 -10.25 54.16
CA GLY A 528 1.59 -10.02 54.41
C GLY A 528 0.86 -9.22 53.33
N GLN A 529 1.40 -9.22 52.11
CA GLN A 529 0.90 -8.47 50.96
C GLN A 529 0.97 -9.31 49.70
N THR A 530 -0.05 -9.18 48.82
CA THR A 530 -0.05 -9.83 47.52
C THR A 530 0.55 -8.91 46.48
N PHE A 531 1.43 -9.42 45.64
CA PHE A 531 2.03 -8.66 44.55
C PHE A 531 1.01 -8.34 43.47
N THR A 532 0.96 -7.09 43.02
CA THR A 532 -0.01 -6.63 42.00
C THR A 532 0.61 -6.48 40.62
N CYS A 533 1.92 -6.20 40.56
CA CYS A 533 2.61 -5.97 39.28
C CYS A 533 4.03 -6.55 39.30
N ASP A 534 4.38 -7.22 38.20
CA ASP A 534 5.74 -7.69 37.94
C ASP A 534 6.48 -6.62 37.12
N MET A 535 7.51 -6.02 37.73
CA MET A 535 8.18 -4.86 37.16
C MET A 535 9.20 -5.23 36.09
N PHE A 536 9.70 -6.47 36.08
CA PHE A 536 10.74 -6.94 35.15
C PHE A 536 10.36 -8.32 34.61
N ALA A 537 9.51 -8.36 33.60
CA ALA A 537 9.04 -9.61 33.02
C ALA A 537 8.90 -9.57 31.51
N ASN A 538 8.72 -10.70 30.92
CA ASN A 538 8.27 -10.88 29.55
C ASN A 538 7.01 -11.78 29.52
N ALA A 539 6.47 -12.02 28.34
CA ALA A 539 5.26 -12.82 28.20
C ALA A 539 5.37 -14.27 28.74
N THR A 540 6.60 -14.83 28.79
CA THR A 540 6.84 -16.24 29.16
C THR A 540 7.22 -16.42 30.63
N ASN A 541 7.87 -15.44 31.25
CA ASN A 541 8.35 -15.52 32.62
C ASN A 541 7.55 -14.72 33.65
N ARG A 542 6.57 -13.92 33.21
CA ARG A 542 5.71 -13.11 34.11
C ARG A 542 5.14 -13.92 35.26
N ARG A 543 5.11 -13.31 36.45
CA ARG A 543 4.59 -13.89 37.68
C ARG A 543 3.23 -13.31 38.07
N MET A 544 2.90 -12.13 37.58
CA MET A 544 1.63 -11.44 37.81
C MET A 544 0.90 -11.21 36.48
N ASN A 545 -0.40 -10.99 36.54
CA ASN A 545 -1.19 -10.67 35.35
C ASN A 545 -0.76 -9.31 34.78
N LYS A 546 -0.55 -8.33 35.67
CA LYS A 546 0.01 -7.04 35.30
C LYS A 546 1.55 -7.10 35.36
N PHE A 547 2.19 -6.78 34.24
CA PHE A 547 3.65 -6.78 34.17
C PHE A 547 4.16 -5.74 33.18
N TYR A 548 5.41 -5.32 33.39
CA TYR A 548 6.13 -4.46 32.45
C TYR A 548 7.30 -5.19 31.82
N SER A 549 7.42 -5.04 30.50
CA SER A 549 8.47 -5.70 29.72
C SER A 549 9.52 -4.70 29.20
N LYS A 550 10.70 -5.20 28.91
CA LYS A 550 11.78 -4.37 28.36
C LYS A 550 11.46 -3.93 26.92
N VAL A 551 10.87 -4.79 26.14
CA VAL A 551 10.41 -4.57 24.76
C VAL A 551 8.94 -4.97 24.65
N ALA A 552 8.29 -4.61 23.55
CA ALA A 552 6.91 -5.00 23.30
C ALA A 552 6.73 -6.53 23.40
N ALA A 553 5.77 -6.96 24.20
CA ALA A 553 5.49 -8.38 24.47
C ALA A 553 3.98 -8.60 24.64
N PRO A 554 3.45 -9.77 24.24
CA PRO A 554 2.03 -10.10 24.41
C PRO A 554 1.59 -10.00 25.87
N GLY A 555 0.51 -9.23 26.12
CA GLY A 555 -0.05 -9.03 27.44
C GLY A 555 0.70 -8.08 28.36
N THR A 556 1.75 -7.38 27.87
CA THR A 556 2.44 -6.36 28.65
C THR A 556 1.52 -5.18 28.97
N SER A 557 1.60 -4.67 30.19
CA SER A 557 0.87 -3.45 30.61
C SER A 557 1.62 -2.17 30.28
N GLY A 558 2.86 -2.28 29.81
CA GLY A 558 3.71 -1.17 29.38
C GLY A 558 5.15 -1.63 29.11
N ILE A 559 5.87 -0.80 28.37
CA ILE A 559 7.27 -1.04 28.03
C ILE A 559 8.15 -0.19 28.96
N ASN A 560 9.28 -0.72 29.40
CA ASN A 560 10.26 -0.08 30.29
C ASN A 560 9.65 0.37 31.62
N CYS A 561 9.78 -0.47 32.65
CA CYS A 561 9.24 -0.20 33.98
C CYS A 561 9.72 1.15 34.60
N PHE A 562 10.88 1.64 34.22
CA PHE A 562 11.44 2.90 34.76
C PHE A 562 10.73 4.17 34.28
N ILE A 563 9.82 4.09 33.31
CA ILE A 563 8.97 5.20 32.88
C ILE A 563 7.50 5.03 33.32
N GLN A 564 7.21 3.96 34.07
CA GLN A 564 5.87 3.64 34.55
C GLN A 564 5.64 4.15 35.96
N ASP A 565 4.38 4.35 36.34
CA ASP A 565 4.02 4.74 37.71
C ASP A 565 3.95 3.50 38.63
N TRP A 566 4.82 3.45 39.63
CA TRP A 566 4.87 2.39 40.64
C TRP A 566 4.04 2.69 41.88
N SER A 567 3.50 3.89 41.98
CA SER A 567 2.88 4.40 43.20
C SER A 567 1.61 3.65 43.63
N THR A 568 0.89 3.08 42.67
CA THR A 568 -0.39 2.39 42.90
C THR A 568 -0.22 0.90 43.19
N GLU A 569 0.96 0.35 42.94
CA GLU A 569 1.23 -1.08 42.99
C GLU A 569 1.90 -1.54 44.28
N TYR A 570 1.76 -2.86 44.61
CA TYR A 570 2.69 -3.56 45.44
C TYR A 570 3.61 -4.38 44.54
N CYS A 571 4.79 -3.82 44.31
CA CYS A 571 5.68 -4.22 43.25
C CYS A 571 6.46 -5.51 43.55
N TYR A 572 6.42 -6.46 42.60
CA TYR A 572 7.41 -7.54 42.54
C TYR A 572 8.56 -7.08 41.63
N VAL A 573 9.74 -6.84 42.22
CA VAL A 573 10.89 -6.26 41.53
C VAL A 573 12.02 -7.28 41.47
N CYS A 574 12.11 -7.97 40.32
CA CYS A 574 13.12 -9.02 40.07
C CYS A 574 13.97 -8.64 38.84
N PRO A 575 14.85 -7.64 38.95
CA PRO A 575 15.61 -7.12 37.83
C PRO A 575 16.71 -8.07 37.38
N PRO A 576 17.10 -8.06 36.08
CA PRO A 576 18.39 -8.57 35.65
C PRO A 576 19.52 -8.02 36.53
N VAL A 577 20.55 -8.82 36.77
CA VAL A 577 21.62 -8.47 37.74
C VAL A 577 22.29 -7.11 37.44
N ASN A 578 22.45 -6.80 36.16
CA ASN A 578 23.03 -5.52 35.70
C ASN A 578 22.11 -4.31 35.94
N LEU A 579 20.82 -4.51 36.17
CA LEU A 579 19.84 -3.44 36.44
C LEU A 579 19.47 -3.29 37.92
N ILE A 580 20.05 -4.09 38.82
CA ILE A 580 19.77 -3.98 40.26
C ILE A 580 20.11 -2.59 40.82
N ILE A 581 21.22 -2.00 40.39
CA ILE A 581 21.63 -0.65 40.83
C ILE A 581 20.61 0.39 40.37
N ASP A 582 20.17 0.30 39.12
CA ASP A 582 19.20 1.23 38.55
C ASP A 582 17.83 1.09 39.23
N ALA A 583 17.41 -0.16 39.52
CA ALA A 583 16.16 -0.42 40.23
C ALA A 583 16.19 0.19 41.66
N VAL A 584 17.29 0.03 42.42
CA VAL A 584 17.39 0.66 43.72
C VAL A 584 17.36 2.17 43.66
N ARG A 585 18.08 2.77 42.73
CA ARG A 585 18.09 4.23 42.54
C ARG A 585 16.74 4.77 42.08
N TYR A 586 15.99 3.99 41.31
CA TYR A 586 14.62 4.35 40.93
C TYR A 586 13.69 4.31 42.14
N ILE A 587 13.74 3.24 42.94
CA ILE A 587 12.98 3.10 44.18
C ILE A 587 13.25 4.28 45.16
N GLU A 588 14.49 4.76 45.27
CA GLU A 588 14.85 5.92 46.09
C GLU A 588 14.20 7.22 45.63
N ARG A 589 13.86 7.35 44.35
CA ARG A 589 13.40 8.63 43.76
C ARG A 589 11.91 8.72 43.59
N VAL A 590 11.19 7.59 43.52
CA VAL A 590 9.77 7.56 43.21
C VAL A 590 8.96 6.98 44.38
N PRO A 591 7.77 7.50 44.64
CA PRO A 591 6.85 6.90 45.62
C PRO A 591 6.50 5.48 45.21
N SER A 592 6.97 4.47 45.92
CA SER A 592 6.79 3.07 45.57
C SER A 592 6.82 2.17 46.78
N ARG A 593 6.25 0.97 46.69
CA ARG A 593 6.28 -0.07 47.72
C ARG A 593 6.31 -1.44 47.04
N GLY A 594 6.98 -2.41 47.67
CA GLY A 594 7.10 -3.74 47.12
C GLY A 594 8.28 -4.50 47.70
N VAL A 595 8.73 -5.51 46.97
CA VAL A 595 9.84 -6.38 47.35
C VAL A 595 10.85 -6.45 46.18
N LEU A 596 12.09 -6.08 46.47
CA LEU A 596 13.23 -6.22 45.57
C LEU A 596 13.92 -7.56 45.82
N LEU A 597 14.11 -8.36 44.78
CA LEU A 597 14.89 -9.60 44.85
C LEU A 597 16.31 -9.38 44.37
N VAL A 598 17.29 -9.77 45.19
CA VAL A 598 18.70 -9.71 44.82
C VAL A 598 19.43 -11.00 45.20
N PRO A 599 20.41 -11.45 44.41
CA PRO A 599 21.28 -12.54 44.79
C PRO A 599 22.13 -12.17 46.01
N TYR A 600 22.44 -13.12 46.89
CA TYR A 600 23.36 -12.89 48.02
C TYR A 600 24.81 -12.90 47.53
N TRP A 601 25.22 -11.86 46.79
CA TRP A 601 26.55 -11.74 46.19
C TRP A 601 27.31 -10.52 46.72
N GLN A 602 27.95 -10.70 47.87
CA GLN A 602 28.65 -9.63 48.58
C GLN A 602 29.79 -8.96 47.77
N ARG A 603 30.37 -9.64 46.79
CA ARG A 603 31.44 -9.12 45.94
C ARG A 603 30.94 -8.37 44.71
N ASN A 604 29.60 -8.34 44.47
CA ASN A 604 29.06 -7.69 43.30
C ASN A 604 28.92 -6.17 43.50
N PRO A 605 29.12 -5.33 42.46
CA PRO A 605 28.98 -3.88 42.53
C PRO A 605 27.64 -3.34 43.05
N PHE A 606 26.57 -4.09 42.99
CA PHE A 606 25.28 -3.66 43.56
C PHE A 606 25.26 -3.80 45.11
N TRP A 607 26.14 -4.60 45.73
CA TRP A 607 26.07 -4.88 47.16
C TRP A 607 26.18 -3.63 48.04
N PRO A 608 27.08 -2.65 47.78
CA PRO A 608 27.14 -1.38 48.52
C PRO A 608 25.92 -0.47 48.31
N VAL A 609 25.09 -0.76 47.28
CA VAL A 609 23.87 0.00 47.00
C VAL A 609 22.69 -0.54 47.83
N VAL A 610 22.74 -1.78 48.27
CA VAL A 610 21.72 -2.38 49.13
C VAL A 610 22.15 -2.40 50.63
N THR A 611 23.47 -2.32 50.93
CA THR A 611 23.99 -2.32 52.29
C THR A 611 24.79 -1.05 52.60
N ILE A 612 25.02 -0.74 53.89
CA ILE A 612 25.83 0.41 54.37
C ILE A 612 27.28 0.02 54.54
N ASP A 613 27.52 -1.12 55.22
CA ASP A 613 28.84 -1.61 55.63
C ASP A 613 29.12 -3.05 55.16
N GLY A 614 28.32 -3.54 54.21
CA GLY A 614 28.38 -4.91 53.73
C GLY A 614 27.51 -5.90 54.51
N PHE A 615 26.97 -5.52 55.67
CA PHE A 615 26.19 -6.39 56.57
C PHE A 615 24.85 -5.75 56.98
N HIS A 616 24.75 -4.43 57.10
CA HIS A 616 23.51 -3.74 57.44
C HIS A 616 22.86 -3.19 56.17
N LEU A 617 21.59 -3.49 56.02
CA LEU A 617 20.79 -2.95 54.91
C LEU A 617 20.60 -1.46 55.04
N ARG A 618 20.54 -0.76 53.92
CA ARG A 618 20.22 0.66 53.87
C ARG A 618 18.83 0.93 54.43
N PRO A 619 18.58 2.12 54.98
CA PRO A 619 17.29 2.53 55.55
C PRO A 619 16.09 2.39 54.58
N LEU A 620 16.36 2.39 53.31
CA LEU A 620 15.37 2.15 52.25
C LEU A 620 14.60 0.83 52.43
N PHE A 621 15.28 -0.21 52.99
CA PHE A 621 14.73 -1.55 53.15
C PHE A 621 14.26 -1.75 54.59
N GLN A 622 12.95 -2.00 54.77
CA GLN A 622 12.32 -2.08 56.10
C GLN A 622 12.42 -3.47 56.69
N LYS A 623 12.26 -4.49 55.88
CA LYS A 623 12.36 -5.91 56.21
C LYS A 623 13.13 -6.67 55.15
N PHE A 624 13.69 -7.79 55.53
CA PHE A 624 14.31 -8.71 54.59
C PHE A 624 13.98 -10.16 54.94
N HIS A 625 14.06 -11.01 53.92
CA HIS A 625 13.99 -12.45 54.08
C HIS A 625 15.04 -13.13 53.22
N GLU A 626 15.83 -13.99 53.85
CA GLU A 626 16.81 -14.81 53.16
C GLU A 626 16.20 -16.17 52.85
N PHE A 627 16.30 -16.61 51.59
CA PHE A 627 15.70 -17.86 51.13
C PHE A 627 16.47 -18.48 49.97
N TYR A 628 16.09 -19.72 49.60
CA TYR A 628 16.73 -20.51 48.53
C TYR A 628 15.70 -20.93 47.49
N PRO A 629 15.18 -20.03 46.69
CA PRO A 629 14.17 -20.35 45.70
C PRO A 629 14.76 -21.17 44.56
N LYS A 630 13.88 -21.88 43.84
CA LYS A 630 14.21 -22.45 42.56
C LYS A 630 14.19 -21.33 41.49
N ILE A 631 15.33 -21.19 40.81
CA ILE A 631 15.48 -20.19 39.75
C ILE A 631 14.74 -20.64 38.49
N VAL A 632 14.06 -19.70 37.87
CA VAL A 632 13.44 -19.85 36.59
C VAL A 632 14.09 -18.82 35.66
N THR A 633 14.66 -19.28 34.55
CA THR A 633 15.26 -18.44 33.52
C THR A 633 14.30 -18.32 32.34
N GLY A 634 14.56 -17.34 31.45
CA GLY A 634 13.87 -17.25 30.17
C GLY A 634 14.20 -18.41 29.22
N GLN A 635 13.83 -18.30 27.97
CA GLN A 635 13.96 -19.41 26.99
C GLN A 635 15.41 -19.77 26.63
N ASP A 636 16.39 -18.87 26.82
CA ASP A 636 17.81 -19.13 26.53
C ASP A 636 18.53 -19.65 27.79
N LEU A 637 18.66 -20.97 27.85
CA LEU A 637 19.23 -21.71 28.95
C LEU A 637 20.74 -21.43 29.23
N ASP A 638 21.49 -20.81 28.32
CA ASP A 638 22.96 -20.85 28.30
C ASP A 638 23.66 -19.53 28.60
N SER A 639 22.97 -18.45 28.99
CA SER A 639 23.63 -17.14 28.99
C SER A 639 23.53 -16.33 30.28
N SER A 640 22.74 -16.73 31.24
CA SER A 640 22.57 -15.89 32.43
C SER A 640 23.48 -16.28 33.58
N ALA A 641 23.64 -15.35 34.48
CA ALA A 641 24.26 -15.58 35.78
C ALA A 641 23.63 -16.74 36.58
N PHE A 642 22.49 -17.23 36.09
CA PHE A 642 21.73 -18.30 36.70
C PHE A 642 21.43 -19.44 35.70
N ARG A 643 21.42 -20.67 36.20
CA ARG A 643 20.96 -21.85 35.47
C ARG A 643 19.53 -22.22 35.86
N GLN A 644 18.73 -22.55 34.90
CA GLN A 644 17.35 -23.01 35.08
C GLN A 644 17.25 -24.14 36.11
N GLY A 645 16.32 -24.03 37.04
CA GLY A 645 16.02 -25.06 38.03
C GLY A 645 16.99 -25.17 39.20
N THR A 646 18.10 -24.44 39.23
CA THR A 646 19.03 -24.42 40.38
C THR A 646 18.44 -23.62 41.53
N ARG A 647 18.86 -23.96 42.77
CA ARG A 647 18.55 -23.14 43.96
C ARG A 647 19.70 -22.19 44.25
N LYS A 648 19.39 -20.95 44.52
CA LYS A 648 20.39 -19.91 44.85
C LYS A 648 20.00 -19.17 46.13
N ARG A 649 20.99 -18.74 46.85
CA ARG A 649 20.82 -17.88 48.04
C ARG A 649 20.42 -16.49 47.60
N MET A 650 19.24 -16.05 48.02
CA MET A 650 18.61 -14.80 47.60
C MET A 650 18.19 -14.00 48.82
N LEU A 651 18.11 -12.68 48.64
CA LEU A 651 17.46 -11.77 49.57
C LEU A 651 16.21 -11.19 48.93
N ALA A 652 15.13 -11.20 49.66
CA ALA A 652 13.92 -10.43 49.38
C ALA A 652 13.90 -9.23 50.30
N LEU A 653 13.93 -8.02 49.74
CA LEU A 653 14.08 -6.76 50.48
C LEU A 653 12.81 -5.94 50.32
N GLU A 654 12.00 -5.80 51.39
CA GLU A 654 10.78 -4.99 51.41
C GLU A 654 11.15 -3.49 51.44
N PHE A 655 10.54 -2.71 50.60
CA PHE A 655 10.67 -1.25 50.56
C PHE A 655 9.27 -0.60 50.51
N ASP A 656 9.16 0.53 51.26
CA ASP A 656 7.99 1.43 51.21
C ASP A 656 8.45 2.88 51.39
N THR A 657 8.61 3.58 50.27
CA THR A 657 9.12 4.98 50.28
C THR A 657 8.04 5.99 50.66
N LYS A 658 6.79 5.57 50.88
CA LYS A 658 5.66 6.41 51.32
C LYS A 658 5.61 6.53 52.85
N ARG A 659 6.20 5.61 53.60
CA ARG A 659 6.26 5.64 55.05
C ARG A 659 7.56 6.33 55.54
N LYS A 660 7.43 7.34 56.39
CA LYS A 660 8.58 7.90 57.09
C LYS A 660 9.16 6.86 58.08
N GLU A 661 10.44 6.78 58.19
CA GLU A 661 11.24 5.76 58.89
C GLU A 661 10.82 5.51 60.34
N SER A 662 10.69 4.21 60.71
CA SER A 662 10.54 3.80 62.11
C SER A 662 11.11 2.41 62.44
N SER A 663 12.16 1.94 61.74
CA SER A 663 12.79 0.64 62.10
C SER A 663 14.18 0.82 62.71
N HIS A 664 14.45 0.14 63.85
CA HIS A 664 15.78 0.12 64.50
C HIS A 664 16.82 -0.53 63.60
N ILE A 665 18.08 -0.01 63.65
CA ILE A 665 19.22 -0.50 62.83
C ILE A 665 19.50 -1.99 63.06
N GLN A 666 19.19 -2.52 64.29
CA GLN A 666 19.40 -3.95 64.65
C GLN A 666 18.59 -4.95 63.84
N ASP A 667 17.39 -4.55 63.39
CA ASP A 667 16.48 -5.43 62.61
C ASP A 667 16.90 -5.57 61.13
N ARG A 668 17.93 -4.84 60.71
CA ARG A 668 18.45 -4.78 59.31
C ARG A 668 19.79 -5.50 59.13
N CYS A 669 20.27 -6.23 60.17
CA CYS A 669 21.57 -6.94 60.11
C CYS A 669 21.42 -8.33 59.43
N LEU A 670 22.14 -8.56 58.34
CA LEU A 670 22.13 -9.82 57.55
C LEU A 670 22.83 -10.99 58.28
N LEU A 671 23.56 -10.73 59.40
CA LEU A 671 24.22 -11.76 60.19
C LEU A 671 23.34 -12.36 61.31
N GLY A 672 22.08 -11.96 61.38
CA GLY A 672 21.19 -12.32 62.48
C GLY A 672 21.51 -11.54 63.76
N LYS A 673 21.00 -11.98 64.94
CA LYS A 673 21.36 -11.39 66.24
C LYS A 673 22.86 -11.59 66.51
N CYS A 674 23.67 -10.72 65.93
CA CYS A 674 25.10 -10.74 66.06
C CYS A 674 25.50 -10.05 67.38
N GLY A 675 26.31 -10.69 68.28
CA GLY A 675 26.83 -10.12 69.51
C GLY A 675 27.70 -8.89 69.29
N ILE A 676 28.03 -8.49 68.07
CA ILE A 676 28.79 -7.30 67.71
C ILE A 676 27.90 -6.04 67.65
N CYS A 677 26.62 -6.17 67.49
CA CYS A 677 25.65 -5.03 67.43
C CYS A 677 25.18 -4.58 68.82
N SER A 678 25.61 -5.25 69.89
CA SER A 678 25.26 -4.93 71.29
C SER A 678 26.23 -3.99 71.95
N VAL A 679 27.24 -3.50 71.21
CA VAL A 679 28.18 -2.48 71.74
C VAL A 679 28.17 -1.26 70.87
N LYS A 680 27.16 -0.43 71.08
CA LYS A 680 27.20 1.04 71.07
C LYS A 680 25.85 1.61 71.55
#